data_e410ea23446b1cdc6978b293090475d1
#
_entry.id   e410ea23446b1cdc6978b293090475d1
#
_cell.length_a   1.000
_cell.length_b   1.000
_cell.length_c   1.000
_cell.angle_alpha   90.00
_cell.angle_beta   90.00
_cell.angle_gamma   90.00
#
_symmetry.space_group_name_H-M   'P 1'
#
loop_
_entity.id
_entity.type
_entity.pdbx_description
1 polymer ?
#
loop_
_entity_poly.entity_id
_entity_poly.type
_entity_poly.pdbx_seq_one_letter_code
_entity_poly.pdbx_strand_id
1 'polypeptide(L)'
;MLRLKVNKRKNKDFDYNYLIITILSILLILLVIPDNSIFGSSIDWSTQHIIFPDYFRKLFYKTLNLFPSFALSIGAGQNIYNFSYYGLLNPLLLISYLLPFVSMKDYIITLNGIIFISTGLISYYFFKTKTTKKIAFLTTMFIIFSAPILFHLHKHFMFVNYLPFLFLALIGVDKYLEKGKMSLVAFSIFMIIMISYYYSIPSIIVICIYAVYRYLELNPTVNLKDFLKKGSLFLIPIIIAIVSASVLLLPTFYTLKTGRTTKLPTTTNIYFLSRLIPKFNVDAYLYSNYTMGLTIISVISVILGLLSKKKHNLFLSITLIVLLNIPIVVYLLNGNLYFRNKVFIPFIPIVCLLLYQFIEALLSKKIPQKNILIISIILVILSIITRYDNPAIYLDLLLFNITIYLYNTSKIKEKLTIFLLILVPIIIFNVSNYNDTYVSVQNQNTEITTNIKKILSQEKGIVRFNNLNNTLQNINEIYEIGYNQNSVYSSVSNPLYTEFYKNIFKNALSYRNNLMLAQNNDILFQTFMGIKYIYSEDNAPVGYEKIAKNFYKNDNVLPLFYGTNKITNEEDFDKLSYPENIEKLLSGVVTKDKTNYTKSKITKKINLEATISKQENLTIKQKKNYLLIKSKDNGKLIINLSSPLKDDILILNIELLNEQSCSEGDLRITINNTSNVRTCKTWTYKNNNNIFHYVISSNNDLNSLVLKFNKGTYKIGNIETYKLNYKDISKVIDKQSTFIANKDKSLGDNIEGTIDMKESGYFVTSIPYDEGFKVFVDNKAVEKQIVNKSFLGFKLSKGNHNIKIVYKSPLQKEGLILSFLGLVSFVSLSIIERRK
;
A
#
# COMPACT_ATOMS: atom_id res chain seq x y z
N MET A 1 65.67 36.00 -10.96
CA MET A 1 65.02 35.11 -11.92
C MET A 1 63.77 34.53 -11.26
N LEU A 2 62.62 35.14 -11.50
CA LEU A 2 61.30 34.65 -11.05
C LEU A 2 60.82 33.55 -12.01
N ARG A 3 60.77 32.30 -11.59
CA ARG A 3 60.10 31.20 -12.32
C ARG A 3 58.61 31.26 -12.05
N LEU A 4 57.84 31.84 -12.97
CA LEU A 4 56.38 31.71 -13.07
C LEU A 4 56.02 30.23 -13.31
N LYS A 5 55.45 29.57 -12.26
CA LYS A 5 54.78 28.29 -12.44
C LYS A 5 53.47 28.51 -13.22
N VAL A 6 53.50 28.27 -14.53
CA VAL A 6 52.27 28.17 -15.31
C VAL A 6 51.47 26.96 -14.83
N ASN A 7 50.43 27.19 -14.09
CA ASN A 7 49.42 26.18 -13.76
C ASN A 7 48.75 25.75 -15.07
N LYS A 8 49.21 24.65 -15.67
CA LYS A 8 48.44 23.95 -16.72
C LYS A 8 47.07 23.59 -16.15
N ARG A 9 46.02 24.35 -16.51
CA ARG A 9 44.63 23.89 -16.37
C ARG A 9 44.56 22.50 -17.04
N LYS A 10 44.43 21.44 -16.25
CA LYS A 10 44.05 20.12 -16.78
C LYS A 10 42.71 20.32 -17.46
N ASN A 11 42.68 20.21 -18.79
CA ASN A 11 41.43 20.00 -19.51
C ASN A 11 40.73 18.84 -18.81
N LYS A 12 39.59 19.09 -18.15
CA LYS A 12 38.73 18.04 -17.60
C LYS A 12 38.11 17.35 -18.82
N ASP A 13 38.72 16.29 -19.31
CA ASP A 13 38.09 15.43 -20.31
C ASP A 13 36.69 15.08 -19.85
N PHE A 14 35.74 15.38 -20.72
CA PHE A 14 34.33 15.08 -20.46
C PHE A 14 34.16 13.57 -20.23
N ASP A 15 33.47 13.20 -19.17
CA ASP A 15 33.26 11.79 -18.81
C ASP A 15 31.96 11.29 -19.48
N TYR A 16 32.11 10.74 -20.67
CA TYR A 16 31.02 10.24 -21.51
C TYR A 16 30.14 9.17 -20.81
N ASN A 17 30.60 8.52 -19.73
CA ASN A 17 29.82 7.53 -19.03
C ASN A 17 28.53 8.13 -18.42
N TYR A 18 28.53 9.40 -17.99
CA TYR A 18 27.33 10.08 -17.54
C TYR A 18 26.27 10.19 -18.65
N LEU A 19 26.70 10.54 -19.87
CA LEU A 19 25.82 10.63 -21.02
C LEU A 19 25.28 9.24 -21.41
N ILE A 20 26.15 8.23 -21.45
CA ILE A 20 25.77 6.84 -21.76
C ILE A 20 24.74 6.31 -20.76
N ILE A 21 24.94 6.53 -19.45
CA ILE A 21 24.00 6.13 -18.41
C ILE A 21 22.64 6.80 -18.60
N THR A 22 22.62 8.11 -18.91
CA THR A 22 21.39 8.85 -19.14
C THR A 22 20.62 8.31 -20.34
N ILE A 23 21.30 8.16 -21.50
CA ILE A 23 20.68 7.65 -22.72
C ILE A 23 20.17 6.22 -22.50
N LEU A 24 21.00 5.36 -21.92
CA LEU A 24 20.62 3.97 -21.63
C LEU A 24 19.39 3.92 -20.72
N SER A 25 19.35 4.75 -19.66
CA SER A 25 18.20 4.78 -18.73
C SER A 25 16.91 5.20 -19.45
N ILE A 26 16.96 6.19 -20.34
CA ILE A 26 15.80 6.60 -21.14
C ILE A 26 15.37 5.47 -22.07
N LEU A 27 16.30 4.86 -22.78
CA LEU A 27 16.00 3.74 -23.69
C LEU A 27 15.38 2.55 -22.96
N LEU A 28 15.88 2.21 -21.77
CA LEU A 28 15.34 1.12 -20.95
C LEU A 28 13.89 1.39 -20.51
N ILE A 29 13.55 2.63 -20.13
CA ILE A 29 12.17 2.99 -19.79
C ILE A 29 11.27 2.83 -21.02
N LEU A 30 11.70 3.30 -22.19
CA LEU A 30 10.91 3.22 -23.42
C LEU A 30 10.71 1.77 -23.89
N LEU A 31 11.73 0.92 -23.74
CA LEU A 31 11.70 -0.48 -24.17
C LEU A 31 10.78 -1.38 -23.32
N VAL A 32 10.55 -1.04 -22.05
CA VAL A 32 9.69 -1.87 -21.18
C VAL A 32 8.21 -1.52 -21.27
N ILE A 33 7.83 -0.40 -21.88
CA ILE A 33 6.45 0.03 -22.01
C ILE A 33 5.82 -0.70 -23.21
N PRO A 34 4.79 -1.54 -23.02
CA PRO A 34 4.08 -2.19 -24.11
C PRO A 34 3.33 -1.18 -24.98
N ASP A 35 3.04 -1.55 -26.22
CA ASP A 35 2.23 -0.75 -27.15
C ASP A 35 0.89 -0.34 -26.52
N ASN A 36 0.44 0.88 -26.80
CA ASN A 36 -0.78 1.47 -26.26
C ASN A 36 -0.87 1.50 -24.72
N SER A 37 0.27 1.48 -24.02
CA SER A 37 0.34 1.52 -22.57
C SER A 37 1.15 2.72 -22.08
N ILE A 38 0.99 3.05 -20.78
CA ILE A 38 1.80 4.07 -20.10
C ILE A 38 2.75 3.40 -19.09
N PHE A 39 3.77 4.14 -18.67
CA PHE A 39 4.71 3.67 -17.63
C PHE A 39 4.05 3.66 -16.26
N GLY A 40 3.20 2.66 -16.03
CA GLY A 40 2.44 2.47 -14.80
C GLY A 40 1.72 1.14 -14.77
N SER A 41 1.79 0.42 -13.65
CA SER A 41 1.12 -0.87 -13.47
C SER A 41 -0.38 -0.69 -13.24
N SER A 42 -1.18 -1.60 -13.79
CA SER A 42 -2.63 -1.66 -13.55
C SER A 42 -2.98 -2.13 -12.13
N ILE A 43 -2.00 -2.57 -11.35
CA ILE A 43 -2.15 -3.05 -9.97
C ILE A 43 -1.30 -2.16 -9.06
N ASP A 44 -1.84 -1.76 -7.90
CA ASP A 44 -1.25 -0.90 -6.88
C ASP A 44 -0.87 0.51 -7.37
N TRP A 45 -0.18 0.68 -8.50
CA TRP A 45 0.16 1.99 -9.04
C TRP A 45 -1.09 2.78 -9.42
N SER A 46 -1.98 2.21 -10.26
CA SER A 46 -3.23 2.86 -10.67
C SER A 46 -4.22 2.99 -9.51
N THR A 47 -4.23 2.02 -8.59
CA THR A 47 -5.20 1.92 -7.50
C THR A 47 -4.85 2.82 -6.30
N GLN A 48 -3.57 3.03 -6.02
CA GLN A 48 -3.10 3.66 -4.78
C GLN A 48 -2.07 4.76 -5.04
N HIS A 49 -1.00 4.46 -5.79
CA HIS A 49 0.15 5.35 -5.92
C HIS A 49 -0.10 6.60 -6.75
N ILE A 50 -1.13 6.62 -7.60
CA ILE A 50 -1.58 7.82 -8.33
C ILE A 50 -2.74 8.49 -7.58
N ILE A 51 -3.71 7.71 -7.12
CA ILE A 51 -4.97 8.21 -6.59
C ILE A 51 -4.75 9.03 -5.32
N PHE A 52 -3.98 8.50 -4.34
CA PHE A 52 -3.77 9.21 -3.08
C PHE A 52 -2.98 10.52 -3.26
N PRO A 53 -1.86 10.59 -3.99
CA PRO A 53 -1.19 11.85 -4.28
C PRO A 53 -2.07 12.87 -5.02
N ASP A 54 -2.89 12.42 -5.99
CA ASP A 54 -3.83 13.29 -6.70
C ASP A 54 -4.90 13.85 -5.75
N TYR A 55 -5.44 13.00 -4.87
CA TYR A 55 -6.37 13.43 -3.83
C TYR A 55 -5.76 14.47 -2.88
N PHE A 56 -4.53 14.23 -2.39
CA PHE A 56 -3.86 15.19 -1.49
C PHE A 56 -3.65 16.54 -2.16
N ARG A 57 -3.25 16.56 -3.43
CA ARG A 57 -3.07 17.78 -4.22
C ARG A 57 -4.40 18.49 -4.46
N LYS A 58 -5.46 17.78 -4.86
CA LYS A 58 -6.82 18.35 -5.01
C LYS A 58 -7.33 18.94 -3.71
N LEU A 59 -7.12 18.24 -2.58
CA LEU A 59 -7.49 18.72 -1.25
C LEU A 59 -6.72 19.98 -0.89
N PHE A 60 -5.42 20.05 -1.16
CA PHE A 60 -4.61 21.25 -0.96
C PHE A 60 -5.16 22.45 -1.76
N TYR A 61 -5.44 22.29 -3.04
CA TYR A 61 -5.99 23.38 -3.85
C TYR A 61 -7.35 23.86 -3.36
N LYS A 62 -8.15 22.98 -2.77
CA LYS A 62 -9.46 23.34 -2.23
C LYS A 62 -9.40 24.02 -0.88
N THR A 63 -8.45 23.66 -0.01
CA THR A 63 -8.37 24.09 1.40
C THR A 63 -7.20 25.00 1.71
N LEU A 64 -6.20 25.08 0.83
CA LEU A 64 -4.88 25.71 1.04
C LEU A 64 -4.15 25.20 2.29
N ASN A 65 -4.54 24.02 2.79
CA ASN A 65 -3.93 23.38 3.95
C ASN A 65 -2.87 22.35 3.50
N LEU A 66 -1.59 22.68 3.76
CA LEU A 66 -0.46 21.77 3.45
C LEU A 66 -0.40 20.55 4.39
N PHE A 67 -0.98 20.67 5.58
CA PHE A 67 -0.97 19.62 6.62
C PHE A 67 -2.39 19.18 6.95
N PRO A 68 -3.12 18.57 5.99
CA PRO A 68 -4.48 18.09 6.23
C PRO A 68 -4.47 16.97 7.28
N SER A 69 -5.58 16.83 8.00
CA SER A 69 -5.76 15.81 9.02
C SER A 69 -6.79 14.75 8.62
N PHE A 70 -7.79 15.12 7.81
CA PHE A 70 -8.94 14.27 7.54
C PHE A 70 -9.23 14.08 6.05
N ALA A 71 -9.53 12.85 5.66
CA ALA A 71 -9.92 12.45 4.30
C ALA A 71 -11.38 12.00 4.29
N LEU A 72 -12.32 12.95 4.16
CA LEU A 72 -13.76 12.65 4.15
C LEU A 72 -14.17 11.80 2.94
N SER A 73 -13.49 11.96 1.83
CA SER A 73 -13.86 11.34 0.55
C SER A 73 -13.48 9.86 0.41
N ILE A 74 -12.79 9.25 1.38
CA ILE A 74 -12.28 7.89 1.29
C ILE A 74 -12.71 7.08 2.51
N GLY A 75 -13.22 5.85 2.28
CA GLY A 75 -13.52 4.89 3.35
C GLY A 75 -14.46 5.43 4.42
N ALA A 76 -15.52 6.13 4.02
CA ALA A 76 -16.49 6.79 4.87
C ALA A 76 -15.96 7.97 5.72
N GLY A 77 -14.72 8.37 5.53
CA GLY A 77 -13.98 9.36 6.30
C GLY A 77 -12.89 8.72 7.16
N GLN A 78 -11.65 9.10 6.91
CA GLN A 78 -10.47 8.47 7.51
C GLN A 78 -9.48 9.53 8.03
N ASN A 79 -8.70 9.20 9.04
CA ASN A 79 -7.47 9.93 9.32
C ASN A 79 -6.57 9.89 8.08
N ILE A 80 -6.14 11.04 7.56
CA ILE A 80 -5.39 11.09 6.31
C ILE A 80 -4.03 10.39 6.41
N TYR A 81 -3.46 10.27 7.61
CA TYR A 81 -2.21 9.57 7.86
C TYR A 81 -2.33 8.03 7.73
N ASN A 82 -3.54 7.47 7.62
CA ASN A 82 -3.74 6.10 7.15
C ASN A 82 -3.17 5.88 5.75
N PHE A 83 -3.05 6.97 4.97
CA PHE A 83 -2.54 6.97 3.60
C PHE A 83 -1.13 7.55 3.47
N SER A 84 -0.43 7.80 4.58
CA SER A 84 0.92 8.39 4.59
C SER A 84 1.94 7.62 3.76
N TYR A 85 1.80 6.29 3.67
CA TYR A 85 2.65 5.44 2.85
C TYR A 85 2.63 5.80 1.36
N TYR A 86 1.54 6.39 0.87
CA TYR A 86 1.34 6.72 -0.54
C TYR A 86 1.76 8.15 -0.90
N GLY A 87 2.67 8.73 -0.12
CA GLY A 87 3.33 9.99 -0.47
C GLY A 87 2.75 11.25 0.16
N LEU A 88 1.98 11.12 1.25
CA LEU A 88 1.60 12.28 2.05
C LEU A 88 2.86 13.00 2.55
N LEU A 89 2.94 14.32 2.31
CA LEU A 89 4.09 15.18 2.65
C LEU A 89 5.43 14.77 1.99
N ASN A 90 5.42 13.94 0.96
CA ASN A 90 6.62 13.60 0.21
C ASN A 90 7.14 14.83 -0.54
N PRO A 91 8.38 15.33 -0.25
CA PRO A 91 8.90 16.55 -0.85
C PRO A 91 8.93 16.54 -2.38
N LEU A 92 9.18 15.38 -3.00
CA LEU A 92 9.19 15.24 -4.45
C LEU A 92 7.79 15.38 -5.05
N LEU A 93 6.75 14.92 -4.34
CA LEU A 93 5.36 15.07 -4.78
C LEU A 93 4.81 16.46 -4.48
N LEU A 94 5.25 17.12 -3.41
CA LEU A 94 4.86 18.51 -3.10
C LEU A 94 5.28 19.50 -4.19
N ILE A 95 6.35 19.23 -4.94
CA ILE A 95 6.75 20.05 -6.10
C ILE A 95 5.63 20.09 -7.14
N SER A 96 4.82 19.02 -7.30
CA SER A 96 3.70 19.00 -8.24
C SER A 96 2.60 20.01 -7.91
N TYR A 97 2.55 20.51 -6.66
CA TYR A 97 1.58 21.52 -6.24
C TYR A 97 1.84 22.88 -6.88
N LEU A 98 3.06 23.10 -7.38
CA LEU A 98 3.43 24.30 -8.17
C LEU A 98 3.07 24.14 -9.66
N LEU A 99 2.60 22.97 -10.09
CA LEU A 99 2.34 22.61 -11.49
C LEU A 99 0.87 22.16 -11.69
N PRO A 100 -0.13 23.02 -11.45
CA PRO A 100 -1.56 22.66 -11.48
C PRO A 100 -2.04 22.16 -12.86
N PHE A 101 -1.36 22.56 -13.94
CA PHE A 101 -1.66 22.20 -15.32
C PHE A 101 -1.12 20.82 -15.72
N VAL A 102 -0.24 20.19 -14.91
CA VAL A 102 0.28 18.84 -15.15
C VAL A 102 -0.55 17.82 -14.37
N SER A 103 -1.09 16.78 -15.02
CA SER A 103 -1.81 15.72 -14.31
C SER A 103 -0.88 15.03 -13.30
N MET A 104 -1.43 14.54 -12.17
CA MET A 104 -0.61 13.80 -11.19
C MET A 104 0.00 12.54 -11.81
N LYS A 105 -0.72 11.91 -12.72
CA LYS A 105 -0.26 10.75 -13.49
C LYS A 105 1.02 11.08 -14.28
N ASP A 106 0.98 12.12 -15.10
CA ASP A 106 2.10 12.51 -15.95
C ASP A 106 3.29 13.00 -15.13
N TYR A 107 3.00 13.73 -14.04
CA TYR A 107 4.02 14.14 -13.09
C TYR A 107 4.77 12.95 -12.48
N ILE A 108 4.06 11.93 -11.99
CA ILE A 108 4.68 10.76 -11.36
C ILE A 108 5.45 9.92 -12.38
N ILE A 109 4.95 9.76 -13.61
CA ILE A 109 5.68 9.08 -14.69
C ILE A 109 7.03 9.79 -14.96
N THR A 110 6.99 11.11 -15.12
CA THR A 110 8.19 11.93 -15.34
C THR A 110 9.15 11.87 -14.15
N LEU A 111 8.62 12.00 -12.92
CA LEU A 111 9.41 11.89 -11.69
C LEU A 111 10.12 10.53 -11.60
N ASN A 112 9.44 9.44 -11.92
CA ASN A 112 10.01 8.09 -11.88
C ASN A 112 11.16 7.94 -12.89
N GLY A 113 11.03 8.54 -14.08
CA GLY A 113 12.11 8.63 -15.05
C GLY A 113 13.33 9.39 -14.52
N ILE A 114 13.13 10.54 -13.90
CA ILE A 114 14.19 11.35 -13.28
C ILE A 114 14.88 10.56 -12.15
N ILE A 115 14.12 9.87 -11.32
CA ILE A 115 14.65 9.03 -10.23
C ILE A 115 15.52 7.88 -10.77
N PHE A 116 15.08 7.21 -11.84
CA PHE A 116 15.87 6.14 -12.44
C PHE A 116 17.22 6.63 -12.98
N ILE A 117 17.21 7.72 -13.76
CA ILE A 117 18.41 8.37 -14.27
C ILE A 117 19.32 8.81 -13.10
N SER A 118 18.74 9.49 -12.09
CA SER A 118 19.50 9.98 -10.92
C SER A 118 20.14 8.84 -10.13
N THR A 119 19.44 7.72 -9.99
CA THR A 119 20.00 6.51 -9.33
C THR A 119 21.24 6.03 -10.07
N GLY A 120 21.20 5.93 -11.41
CA GLY A 120 22.33 5.57 -12.22
C GLY A 120 23.50 6.57 -12.10
N LEU A 121 23.23 7.88 -12.25
CA LEU A 121 24.26 8.91 -12.23
C LEU A 121 24.95 9.04 -10.87
N ILE A 122 24.18 9.02 -9.77
CA ILE A 122 24.73 9.19 -8.41
C ILE A 122 25.48 7.91 -7.98
N SER A 123 24.98 6.72 -8.34
CA SER A 123 25.70 5.47 -8.08
C SER A 123 27.03 5.41 -8.85
N TYR A 124 27.04 5.83 -10.12
CA TYR A 124 28.27 5.94 -10.89
C TYR A 124 29.27 6.91 -10.25
N TYR A 125 28.79 8.10 -9.85
CA TYR A 125 29.65 9.05 -9.15
C TYR A 125 30.23 8.46 -7.86
N PHE A 126 29.42 7.79 -7.04
CA PHE A 126 29.85 7.14 -5.81
C PHE A 126 30.94 6.09 -6.07
N PHE A 127 30.74 5.16 -7.01
CA PHE A 127 31.73 4.12 -7.31
C PHE A 127 32.98 4.68 -8.00
N LYS A 128 32.84 5.71 -8.82
CA LYS A 128 33.98 6.38 -9.46
C LYS A 128 34.95 7.00 -8.46
N THR A 129 34.53 7.37 -7.25
CA THR A 129 35.42 7.82 -6.18
C THR A 129 36.22 6.68 -5.55
N LYS A 130 35.86 5.42 -5.81
CA LYS A 130 36.45 4.24 -5.16
C LYS A 130 37.27 3.35 -6.10
N THR A 131 36.97 3.41 -7.38
CA THR A 131 37.66 2.58 -8.38
C THR A 131 37.76 3.28 -9.74
N THR A 132 38.29 2.60 -10.76
CA THR A 132 38.43 3.15 -12.13
C THR A 132 37.05 3.44 -12.76
N LYS A 133 36.98 4.41 -13.68
CA LYS A 133 35.78 4.77 -14.43
C LYS A 133 35.07 3.54 -15.05
N LYS A 134 35.87 2.59 -15.57
CA LYS A 134 35.37 1.37 -16.20
C LYS A 134 34.67 0.44 -15.21
N ILE A 135 35.30 0.16 -14.06
CA ILE A 135 34.73 -0.71 -13.03
C ILE A 135 33.52 -0.03 -12.38
N ALA A 136 33.57 1.28 -12.12
CA ALA A 136 32.46 2.05 -11.61
C ALA A 136 31.25 1.99 -12.56
N PHE A 137 31.47 2.15 -13.87
CA PHE A 137 30.41 2.01 -14.89
C PHE A 137 29.79 0.60 -14.87
N LEU A 138 30.62 -0.43 -14.86
CA LEU A 138 30.16 -1.82 -14.83
C LEU A 138 29.33 -2.12 -13.55
N THR A 139 29.80 -1.66 -12.38
CA THR A 139 29.07 -1.81 -11.13
C THR A 139 27.72 -1.10 -11.17
N THR A 140 27.68 0.10 -11.78
CA THR A 140 26.42 0.84 -11.99
C THR A 140 25.45 0.06 -12.88
N MET A 141 25.93 -0.65 -13.89
CA MET A 141 25.08 -1.50 -14.74
C MET A 141 24.41 -2.61 -13.92
N PHE A 142 25.11 -3.27 -12.99
CA PHE A 142 24.51 -4.24 -12.09
C PHE A 142 23.39 -3.62 -11.23
N ILE A 143 23.51 -2.35 -10.85
CA ILE A 143 22.46 -1.64 -10.11
C ILE A 143 21.27 -1.35 -11.02
N ILE A 144 21.48 -0.73 -12.17
CA ILE A 144 20.41 -0.36 -13.12
C ILE A 144 19.63 -1.59 -13.59
N PHE A 145 20.31 -2.71 -13.85
CA PHE A 145 19.70 -3.95 -14.28
C PHE A 145 19.22 -4.85 -13.13
N SER A 146 19.35 -4.43 -11.85
CA SER A 146 18.74 -5.21 -10.78
C SER A 146 17.21 -5.21 -10.90
N ALA A 147 16.61 -6.37 -10.69
CA ALA A 147 15.19 -6.60 -10.94
C ALA A 147 14.23 -5.57 -10.27
N PRO A 148 14.43 -5.13 -9.01
CA PRO A 148 13.45 -4.28 -8.32
C PRO A 148 13.42 -2.83 -8.82
N ILE A 149 14.51 -2.29 -9.38
CA ILE A 149 14.61 -0.83 -9.53
C ILE A 149 13.59 -0.29 -10.53
N LEU A 150 13.67 -0.68 -11.82
CA LEU A 150 12.71 -0.17 -12.80
C LEU A 150 11.31 -0.74 -12.57
N PHE A 151 11.20 -2.01 -12.18
CA PHE A 151 9.93 -2.67 -11.89
C PHE A 151 9.12 -1.91 -10.84
N HIS A 152 9.74 -1.50 -9.72
CA HIS A 152 9.01 -0.78 -8.70
C HIS A 152 8.74 0.68 -9.06
N LEU A 153 9.53 1.32 -9.90
CA LEU A 153 9.21 2.67 -10.35
C LEU A 153 7.87 2.75 -11.09
N HIS A 154 7.49 1.72 -11.85
CA HIS A 154 6.18 1.70 -12.50
C HIS A 154 5.09 0.98 -11.68
N LYS A 155 5.43 0.30 -10.59
CA LYS A 155 4.46 -0.45 -9.77
C LYS A 155 4.29 0.10 -8.35
N HIS A 156 5.38 0.21 -7.59
CA HIS A 156 5.42 0.66 -6.19
C HIS A 156 6.55 1.66 -6.01
N PHE A 157 6.49 2.82 -6.63
CA PHE A 157 7.64 3.72 -6.70
C PHE A 157 8.24 4.09 -5.33
N MET A 158 7.45 4.02 -4.24
CA MET A 158 7.93 4.20 -2.86
C MET A 158 8.96 3.14 -2.42
N PHE A 159 9.11 2.04 -3.17
CA PHE A 159 10.10 0.99 -2.84
C PHE A 159 11.52 1.37 -3.27
N VAL A 160 11.68 2.29 -4.20
CA VAL A 160 12.97 2.56 -4.85
C VAL A 160 13.28 4.05 -5.06
N ASN A 161 12.29 4.95 -4.98
CA ASN A 161 12.49 6.38 -5.27
C ASN A 161 13.37 7.12 -4.24
N TYR A 162 13.70 6.51 -3.10
CA TYR A 162 14.66 7.01 -2.12
C TYR A 162 16.13 6.66 -2.47
N LEU A 163 16.39 5.74 -3.44
CA LEU A 163 17.75 5.25 -3.75
C LEU A 163 18.77 6.34 -4.11
N PRO A 164 18.44 7.39 -4.89
CA PRO A 164 19.37 8.48 -5.12
C PRO A 164 19.86 9.13 -3.81
N PHE A 165 18.95 9.30 -2.87
CA PHE A 165 19.27 9.87 -1.55
C PHE A 165 20.03 8.89 -0.67
N LEU A 166 19.83 7.59 -0.82
CA LEU A 166 20.66 6.59 -0.15
C LEU A 166 22.11 6.66 -0.63
N PHE A 167 22.37 6.75 -1.94
CA PHE A 167 23.72 6.98 -2.45
C PHE A 167 24.32 8.33 -1.99
N LEU A 168 23.51 9.39 -1.94
CA LEU A 168 23.94 10.68 -1.37
C LEU A 168 24.30 10.56 0.11
N ALA A 169 23.57 9.74 0.89
CA ALA A 169 23.90 9.47 2.28
C ALA A 169 25.26 8.77 2.41
N LEU A 170 25.55 7.77 1.54
CA LEU A 170 26.85 7.09 1.53
C LEU A 170 28.00 8.07 1.19
N ILE A 171 27.80 8.97 0.21
CA ILE A 171 28.75 10.06 -0.09
C ILE A 171 28.88 11.01 1.12
N GLY A 172 27.78 11.25 1.83
CA GLY A 172 27.76 12.03 3.07
C GLY A 172 28.59 11.39 4.17
N VAL A 173 28.55 10.07 4.32
CA VAL A 173 29.40 9.30 5.26
C VAL A 173 30.88 9.48 4.94
N ASP A 174 31.27 9.41 3.64
CA ASP A 174 32.64 9.68 3.23
C ASP A 174 33.08 11.09 3.68
N LYS A 175 32.25 12.11 3.39
CA LYS A 175 32.53 13.49 3.79
C LYS A 175 32.60 13.67 5.32
N TYR A 176 31.76 12.93 6.06
CA TYR A 176 31.79 12.96 7.52
C TYR A 176 33.11 12.40 8.06
N LEU A 177 33.49 11.22 7.62
CA LEU A 177 34.69 10.54 8.14
C LEU A 177 36.02 11.25 7.70
N GLU A 178 36.02 11.87 6.50
CA GLU A 178 37.19 12.55 5.97
C GLU A 178 37.28 14.02 6.40
N LYS A 179 36.17 14.73 6.55
CA LYS A 179 36.10 16.19 6.73
C LYS A 179 35.21 16.64 7.90
N GLY A 180 34.60 15.72 8.63
CA GLY A 180 33.70 16.05 9.74
C GLY A 180 32.37 16.68 9.33
N LYS A 181 31.99 16.64 8.03
CA LYS A 181 30.75 17.27 7.51
C LYS A 181 29.56 16.32 7.59
N MET A 182 28.51 16.68 8.34
CA MET A 182 27.34 15.87 8.67
C MET A 182 26.06 16.24 7.92
N SER A 183 25.99 17.48 7.39
CA SER A 183 24.75 18.05 6.81
C SER A 183 24.21 17.22 5.64
N LEU A 184 25.08 16.67 4.76
CA LEU A 184 24.64 15.82 3.67
C LEU A 184 24.01 14.50 4.16
N VAL A 185 24.54 13.92 5.25
CA VAL A 185 23.95 12.72 5.89
C VAL A 185 22.56 13.05 6.43
N ALA A 186 22.43 14.15 7.20
CA ALA A 186 21.17 14.57 7.77
C ALA A 186 20.12 14.85 6.70
N PHE A 187 20.47 15.61 5.65
CA PHE A 187 19.57 15.89 4.51
C PHE A 187 19.13 14.62 3.82
N SER A 188 20.07 13.73 3.52
CA SER A 188 19.74 12.51 2.77
C SER A 188 18.84 11.56 3.57
N ILE A 189 19.08 11.38 4.87
CA ILE A 189 18.22 10.56 5.74
C ILE A 189 16.84 11.22 5.90
N PHE A 190 16.75 12.54 6.05
CA PHE A 190 15.48 13.26 6.07
C PHE A 190 14.69 12.99 4.79
N MET A 191 15.31 13.12 3.61
CA MET A 191 14.65 12.83 2.33
C MET A 191 14.21 11.36 2.23
N ILE A 192 15.05 10.41 2.65
CA ILE A 192 14.68 8.99 2.67
C ILE A 192 13.42 8.76 3.52
N ILE A 193 13.34 9.35 4.73
CA ILE A 193 12.19 9.20 5.63
C ILE A 193 10.94 9.81 4.99
N MET A 194 11.02 11.05 4.50
CA MET A 194 9.86 11.75 3.92
C MET A 194 9.36 11.13 2.62
N ILE A 195 10.24 10.50 1.84
CA ILE A 195 9.89 9.79 0.61
C ILE A 195 9.28 8.42 0.92
N SER A 196 9.90 7.66 1.85
CA SER A 196 9.46 6.31 2.17
C SER A 196 9.85 5.91 3.60
N TYR A 197 9.02 6.28 4.57
CA TYR A 197 9.28 5.98 5.98
C TYR A 197 9.49 4.46 6.23
N TYR A 198 8.81 3.60 5.46
CA TYR A 198 8.95 2.15 5.59
C TYR A 198 10.37 1.68 5.25
N TYR A 199 10.96 2.19 4.16
CA TYR A 199 12.33 1.84 3.76
C TYR A 199 13.41 2.67 4.48
N SER A 200 13.03 3.65 5.29
CA SER A 200 13.99 4.46 6.05
C SER A 200 14.77 3.64 7.09
N ILE A 201 14.09 2.70 7.77
CA ILE A 201 14.74 1.84 8.79
C ILE A 201 15.87 1.01 8.17
N PRO A 202 15.63 0.15 7.15
CA PRO A 202 16.70 -0.61 6.53
C PRO A 202 17.75 0.27 5.85
N SER A 203 17.36 1.45 5.31
CA SER A 203 18.32 2.40 4.74
C SER A 203 19.26 3.00 5.79
N ILE A 204 18.77 3.39 6.96
CA ILE A 204 19.61 3.90 8.06
C ILE A 204 20.57 2.81 8.54
N ILE A 205 20.12 1.56 8.63
CA ILE A 205 21.00 0.43 8.98
C ILE A 205 22.11 0.26 7.93
N VAL A 206 21.78 0.34 6.64
CA VAL A 206 22.78 0.30 5.55
C VAL A 206 23.78 1.45 5.67
N ILE A 207 23.32 2.66 5.98
CA ILE A 207 24.19 3.83 6.19
C ILE A 207 25.12 3.61 7.38
N CYS A 208 24.62 3.04 8.48
CA CYS A 208 25.44 2.71 9.66
C CYS A 208 26.48 1.61 9.36
N ILE A 209 26.08 0.54 8.65
CA ILE A 209 26.99 -0.52 8.21
C ILE A 209 28.09 0.06 7.33
N TYR A 210 27.72 0.94 6.39
CA TYR A 210 28.69 1.60 5.53
C TYR A 210 29.64 2.52 6.31
N ALA A 211 29.14 3.24 7.32
CA ALA A 211 29.98 4.09 8.17
C ALA A 211 31.05 3.28 8.90
N VAL A 212 30.70 2.10 9.44
CA VAL A 212 31.67 1.18 10.05
C VAL A 212 32.65 0.63 9.01
N TYR A 213 32.13 0.16 7.87
CA TYR A 213 32.95 -0.32 6.75
C TYR A 213 34.00 0.73 6.34
N ARG A 214 33.56 1.97 6.13
CA ARG A 214 34.44 3.06 5.70
C ARG A 214 35.43 3.48 6.77
N TYR A 215 35.02 3.47 8.05
CA TYR A 215 35.94 3.70 9.17
C TYR A 215 37.07 2.68 9.19
N LEU A 216 36.74 1.37 9.05
CA LEU A 216 37.72 0.29 9.01
C LEU A 216 38.64 0.37 7.77
N GLU A 217 38.12 0.86 6.66
CA GLU A 217 38.91 1.08 5.43
C GLU A 217 39.94 2.21 5.60
N LEU A 218 39.57 3.32 6.26
CA LEU A 218 40.43 4.47 6.53
C LEU A 218 41.43 4.24 7.67
N ASN A 219 41.11 3.34 8.61
CA ASN A 219 41.90 3.08 9.81
C ASN A 219 42.23 1.59 9.93
N PRO A 220 43.32 1.12 9.29
CA PRO A 220 43.72 -0.30 9.35
C PRO A 220 44.04 -0.78 10.80
N THR A 221 44.50 0.14 11.64
CA THR A 221 44.66 -0.08 13.09
C THR A 221 43.50 0.62 13.81
N VAL A 222 42.57 -0.16 14.38
CA VAL A 222 41.39 0.38 15.05
C VAL A 222 41.76 0.96 16.41
N ASN A 223 41.48 2.26 16.61
CA ASN A 223 41.50 2.89 17.93
C ASN A 223 40.05 2.93 18.46
N LEU A 224 39.79 2.16 19.51
CA LEU A 224 38.43 2.02 20.07
C LEU A 224 37.87 3.36 20.57
N LYS A 225 38.68 4.22 21.19
CA LYS A 225 38.25 5.53 21.69
C LYS A 225 37.84 6.46 20.53
N ASP A 226 38.61 6.50 19.45
CA ASP A 226 38.29 7.27 18.25
C ASP A 226 37.04 6.70 17.55
N PHE A 227 36.94 5.39 17.43
CA PHE A 227 35.76 4.72 16.88
C PHE A 227 34.47 5.08 17.62
N LEU A 228 34.48 4.98 18.96
CA LEU A 228 33.32 5.31 19.79
C LEU A 228 32.97 6.80 19.70
N LYS A 229 34.00 7.68 19.74
CA LYS A 229 33.80 9.14 19.57
C LYS A 229 33.16 9.48 18.21
N LYS A 230 33.70 8.96 17.11
CA LYS A 230 33.15 9.20 15.77
C LYS A 230 31.77 8.55 15.62
N GLY A 231 31.55 7.36 16.17
CA GLY A 231 30.27 6.68 16.19
C GLY A 231 29.18 7.47 16.92
N SER A 232 29.48 7.99 18.12
CA SER A 232 28.53 8.81 18.88
C SER A 232 28.19 10.12 18.18
N LEU A 233 29.16 10.81 17.59
CA LEU A 233 28.94 12.02 16.82
C LEU A 233 28.12 11.75 15.54
N PHE A 234 28.26 10.57 14.95
CA PHE A 234 27.49 10.16 13.77
C PHE A 234 25.99 9.99 14.05
N LEU A 235 25.58 9.80 15.31
CA LEU A 235 24.14 9.78 15.67
C LEU A 235 23.48 11.16 15.51
N ILE A 236 24.25 12.26 15.62
CA ILE A 236 23.71 13.63 15.52
C ILE A 236 22.93 13.86 14.22
N PRO A 237 23.50 13.65 13.01
CA PRO A 237 22.76 13.85 11.76
C PRO A 237 21.56 12.91 11.60
N ILE A 238 21.62 11.69 12.17
CA ILE A 238 20.49 10.75 12.16
C ILE A 238 19.35 11.29 13.02
N ILE A 239 19.64 11.74 14.24
CA ILE A 239 18.63 12.31 15.16
C ILE A 239 18.01 13.57 14.54
N ILE A 240 18.81 14.50 14.01
CA ILE A 240 18.32 15.70 13.35
C ILE A 240 17.34 15.32 12.21
N ALA A 241 17.68 14.34 11.38
CA ALA A 241 16.83 13.90 10.29
C ALA A 241 15.49 13.32 10.78
N ILE A 242 15.51 12.45 11.81
CA ILE A 242 14.32 11.85 12.40
C ILE A 242 13.42 12.93 13.02
N VAL A 243 14.00 13.84 13.80
CA VAL A 243 13.27 14.95 14.44
C VAL A 243 12.68 15.87 13.37
N SER A 244 13.41 16.19 12.30
CA SER A 244 12.90 16.98 11.17
C SER A 244 11.73 16.33 10.43
N ALA A 245 11.65 15.00 10.41
CA ALA A 245 10.59 14.24 9.76
C ALA A 245 9.39 13.90 10.69
N SER A 246 9.38 14.41 11.93
CA SER A 246 8.35 14.07 12.94
C SER A 246 6.93 14.45 12.53
N VAL A 247 6.75 15.46 11.67
CA VAL A 247 5.45 15.85 11.11
C VAL A 247 4.77 14.71 10.34
N LEU A 248 5.56 13.83 9.72
CA LEU A 248 5.08 12.62 9.06
C LEU A 248 5.09 11.42 10.03
N LEU A 249 6.19 11.25 10.78
CA LEU A 249 6.42 10.03 11.56
C LEU A 249 5.48 9.88 12.74
N LEU A 250 5.20 10.92 13.54
CA LEU A 250 4.40 10.79 14.76
C LEU A 250 2.93 10.46 14.48
N PRO A 251 2.21 11.18 13.60
CA PRO A 251 0.84 10.81 13.26
C PRO A 251 0.76 9.45 12.53
N THR A 252 1.76 9.13 11.69
CA THR A 252 1.84 7.82 11.04
C THR A 252 2.04 6.69 12.05
N PHE A 253 2.88 6.88 13.06
CA PHE A 253 3.05 5.91 14.14
C PHE A 253 1.74 5.64 14.88
N TYR A 254 0.98 6.70 15.19
CA TYR A 254 -0.34 6.56 15.80
C TYR A 254 -1.26 5.70 14.92
N THR A 255 -1.37 6.00 13.62
CA THR A 255 -2.26 5.25 12.72
C THR A 255 -1.80 3.80 12.49
N LEU A 256 -0.50 3.54 12.45
CA LEU A 256 0.04 2.18 12.38
C LEU A 256 -0.27 1.35 13.62
N LYS A 257 -0.23 1.98 14.80
CA LYS A 257 -0.54 1.32 16.07
C LYS A 257 -2.03 0.98 16.18
N THR A 258 -2.91 1.86 15.73
CA THR A 258 -4.36 1.73 15.91
C THR A 258 -5.09 1.09 14.74
N GLY A 259 -4.69 1.39 13.50
CA GLY A 259 -5.45 1.08 12.28
C GLY A 259 -4.89 -0.05 11.42
N ARG A 260 -3.76 -0.68 11.81
CA ARG A 260 -3.25 -1.79 11.02
C ARG A 260 -3.90 -3.12 11.42
N THR A 261 -4.67 -3.68 10.51
CA THR A 261 -5.52 -4.87 10.76
C THR A 261 -4.78 -6.22 10.63
N THR A 262 -3.56 -6.25 10.09
CA THR A 262 -2.76 -7.48 9.99
C THR A 262 -2.10 -7.80 11.33
N LYS A 263 -2.84 -8.42 12.24
CA LYS A 263 -2.22 -9.12 13.36
C LYS A 263 -1.62 -10.42 12.83
N LEU A 264 -0.33 -10.67 13.13
CA LEU A 264 0.22 -12.00 12.94
C LEU A 264 -0.61 -12.99 13.77
N PRO A 265 -0.84 -14.22 13.28
CA PRO A 265 -1.36 -15.27 14.13
C PRO A 265 -0.48 -15.32 15.38
N THR A 266 -1.11 -15.44 16.56
CA THR A 266 -0.43 -15.62 17.85
C THR A 266 0.59 -16.74 17.70
N THR A 267 1.84 -16.34 17.50
CA THR A 267 2.93 -17.31 17.29
C THR A 267 3.30 -17.87 18.65
N THR A 268 3.26 -19.18 18.77
CA THR A 268 3.81 -19.86 19.94
C THR A 268 5.28 -19.47 20.12
N ASN A 269 5.78 -19.40 21.35
CA ASN A 269 7.18 -19.08 21.64
C ASN A 269 8.16 -19.97 20.84
N ILE A 270 7.80 -21.22 20.59
CA ILE A 270 8.56 -22.19 19.77
C ILE A 270 8.70 -21.72 18.32
N TYR A 271 7.63 -21.18 17.73
CA TYR A 271 7.68 -20.65 16.36
C TYR A 271 8.60 -19.42 16.26
N PHE A 272 8.58 -18.55 17.26
CA PHE A 272 9.47 -17.39 17.31
C PHE A 272 10.95 -17.82 17.45
N LEU A 273 11.25 -18.75 18.37
CA LEU A 273 12.60 -19.29 18.56
C LEU A 273 13.15 -19.95 17.30
N SER A 274 12.33 -20.66 16.53
CA SER A 274 12.74 -21.27 15.26
C SER A 274 13.20 -20.25 14.21
N ARG A 275 12.81 -18.98 14.35
CA ARG A 275 13.20 -17.87 13.45
C ARG A 275 14.53 -17.22 13.80
N LEU A 276 15.13 -17.56 14.94
CA LEU A 276 16.50 -17.19 15.30
C LEU A 276 17.54 -18.10 14.62
N ILE A 277 17.12 -19.29 14.17
CA ILE A 277 18.02 -20.25 13.52
C ILE A 277 18.34 -19.73 12.12
N PRO A 278 19.63 -19.55 11.77
CA PRO A 278 20.03 -19.12 10.43
C PRO A 278 19.54 -20.10 9.37
N LYS A 279 19.04 -19.54 8.25
CA LYS A 279 18.63 -20.29 7.06
C LYS A 279 19.35 -19.70 5.86
N PHE A 280 19.94 -20.55 5.03
CA PHE A 280 20.56 -20.10 3.80
C PHE A 280 19.51 -19.42 2.90
N ASN A 281 19.57 -18.09 2.80
CA ASN A 281 18.57 -17.25 2.14
C ASN A 281 19.16 -16.63 0.87
N VAL A 282 19.38 -17.43 -0.15
CA VAL A 282 19.83 -16.94 -1.48
C VAL A 282 18.79 -16.03 -2.12
N ASP A 283 17.50 -16.26 -1.84
CA ASP A 283 16.41 -15.44 -2.33
C ASP A 283 16.56 -13.95 -1.99
N ALA A 284 17.23 -13.63 -0.89
CA ALA A 284 17.47 -12.23 -0.52
C ALA A 284 18.28 -11.47 -1.58
N TYR A 285 19.14 -12.17 -2.31
CA TYR A 285 20.06 -11.58 -3.30
C TYR A 285 19.52 -11.63 -4.72
N LEU A 286 18.85 -12.73 -5.13
CA LEU A 286 18.78 -13.15 -6.53
C LEU A 286 17.41 -12.94 -7.17
N TYR A 287 17.41 -12.53 -8.41
CA TYR A 287 16.43 -12.61 -9.50
C TYR A 287 15.03 -12.03 -9.27
N SER A 288 14.62 -11.77 -8.03
CA SER A 288 13.24 -11.37 -7.74
C SER A 288 13.08 -9.85 -7.65
N ASN A 289 11.95 -9.34 -8.15
CA ASN A 289 11.54 -7.94 -8.00
C ASN A 289 11.30 -7.53 -6.54
N TYR A 290 11.06 -8.49 -5.65
CA TYR A 290 10.80 -8.28 -4.22
C TYR A 290 11.99 -8.66 -3.34
N THR A 291 13.22 -8.57 -3.89
CA THR A 291 14.48 -8.79 -3.18
C THR A 291 15.51 -7.79 -3.71
N MET A 292 16.81 -8.03 -3.53
CA MET A 292 17.84 -7.20 -4.18
C MET A 292 17.88 -7.42 -5.71
N GLY A 293 17.36 -8.53 -6.21
CA GLY A 293 17.24 -8.81 -7.64
C GLY A 293 18.55 -8.77 -8.41
N LEU A 294 19.65 -9.12 -7.75
CA LEU A 294 20.99 -9.24 -8.35
C LEU A 294 21.21 -10.63 -8.96
N THR A 295 22.42 -10.90 -9.41
CA THR A 295 22.83 -12.18 -10.01
C THR A 295 23.84 -12.92 -9.13
N ILE A 296 24.16 -14.15 -9.48
CA ILE A 296 25.00 -15.04 -8.68
C ILE A 296 26.40 -14.45 -8.41
N ILE A 297 26.91 -13.60 -9.28
CA ILE A 297 28.18 -12.90 -9.09
C ILE A 297 28.22 -12.07 -7.81
N SER A 298 27.07 -11.52 -7.39
CA SER A 298 26.93 -10.77 -6.15
C SER A 298 27.10 -11.67 -4.90
N VAL A 299 26.53 -12.87 -4.93
CA VAL A 299 26.67 -13.86 -3.84
C VAL A 299 28.11 -14.34 -3.74
N ILE A 300 28.72 -14.67 -4.89
CA ILE A 300 30.12 -15.08 -4.94
C ILE A 300 31.04 -13.98 -4.39
N SER A 301 30.75 -12.70 -4.70
CA SER A 301 31.52 -11.57 -4.19
C SER A 301 31.46 -11.43 -2.67
N VAL A 302 30.27 -11.68 -2.08
CA VAL A 302 30.08 -11.67 -0.62
C VAL A 302 30.83 -12.83 0.05
N ILE A 303 30.78 -14.03 -0.53
CA ILE A 303 31.51 -15.20 0.01
C ILE A 303 33.02 -15.00 -0.08
N LEU A 304 33.53 -14.49 -1.21
CA LEU A 304 34.95 -14.20 -1.37
C LEU A 304 35.43 -13.07 -0.45
N GLY A 305 34.55 -12.17 -0.07
CA GLY A 305 34.86 -11.14 0.92
C GLY A 305 35.25 -11.73 2.30
N LEU A 306 34.76 -12.93 2.66
CA LEU A 306 35.20 -13.67 3.86
C LEU A 306 36.67 -14.10 3.81
N LEU A 307 37.17 -14.36 2.61
CA LEU A 307 38.56 -14.75 2.36
C LEU A 307 39.52 -13.55 2.24
N SER A 308 38.97 -12.34 2.32
CA SER A 308 39.72 -11.10 2.17
C SER A 308 40.60 -10.82 3.38
N LYS A 309 41.87 -10.49 3.15
CA LYS A 309 42.78 -10.01 4.20
C LYS A 309 42.44 -8.59 4.68
N LYS A 310 41.56 -7.86 3.97
CA LYS A 310 41.10 -6.52 4.32
C LYS A 310 40.00 -6.58 5.37
N LYS A 311 40.22 -6.06 6.58
CA LYS A 311 39.26 -6.10 7.70
C LYS A 311 37.88 -5.55 7.36
N HIS A 312 37.80 -4.48 6.57
CA HIS A 312 36.52 -3.87 6.17
C HIS A 312 35.71 -4.80 5.27
N ASN A 313 36.32 -5.57 4.36
CA ASN A 313 35.62 -6.53 3.51
C ASN A 313 35.13 -7.73 4.32
N LEU A 314 35.97 -8.25 5.19
CA LEU A 314 35.61 -9.32 6.13
C LEU A 314 34.41 -8.90 6.98
N PHE A 315 34.45 -7.71 7.59
CA PHE A 315 33.37 -7.12 8.36
C PHE A 315 32.07 -7.08 7.53
N LEU A 316 32.12 -6.50 6.33
CA LEU A 316 30.93 -6.33 5.48
C LEU A 316 30.33 -7.69 5.07
N SER A 317 31.18 -8.66 4.71
CA SER A 317 30.74 -10.00 4.32
C SER A 317 30.07 -10.75 5.48
N ILE A 318 30.66 -10.73 6.66
CA ILE A 318 30.07 -11.34 7.87
C ILE A 318 28.75 -10.68 8.18
N THR A 319 28.69 -9.35 8.20
CA THR A 319 27.47 -8.58 8.49
C THR A 319 26.35 -8.93 7.50
N LEU A 320 26.62 -8.96 6.19
CA LEU A 320 25.64 -9.33 5.18
C LEU A 320 25.15 -10.76 5.35
N ILE A 321 26.06 -11.72 5.56
CA ILE A 321 25.69 -13.12 5.75
C ILE A 321 24.82 -13.28 7.00
N VAL A 322 25.18 -12.65 8.11
CA VAL A 322 24.40 -12.73 9.36
C VAL A 322 23.02 -12.12 9.17
N LEU A 323 22.92 -10.88 8.66
CA LEU A 323 21.64 -10.17 8.56
C LEU A 323 20.70 -10.82 7.57
N LEU A 324 21.19 -11.34 6.45
CA LEU A 324 20.36 -11.88 5.37
C LEU A 324 19.90 -13.32 5.62
N ASN A 325 20.61 -14.06 6.48
CA ASN A 325 20.31 -15.47 6.75
C ASN A 325 19.54 -15.71 8.07
N ILE A 326 19.32 -14.69 8.90
CA ILE A 326 18.55 -14.82 10.15
C ILE A 326 17.13 -14.32 9.91
N PRO A 327 16.09 -15.20 9.87
CA PRO A 327 14.73 -14.80 9.53
C PRO A 327 14.13 -13.73 10.44
N ILE A 328 14.51 -13.68 11.73
CA ILE A 328 14.01 -12.65 12.64
C ILE A 328 14.42 -11.25 12.20
N VAL A 329 15.58 -11.08 11.55
CA VAL A 329 16.02 -9.78 11.00
C VAL A 329 15.07 -9.29 9.94
N VAL A 330 14.61 -10.18 9.04
CA VAL A 330 13.59 -9.85 8.02
C VAL A 330 12.31 -9.36 8.68
N TYR A 331 11.88 -10.01 9.76
CA TYR A 331 10.69 -9.64 10.51
C TYR A 331 10.81 -8.27 11.18
N LEU A 332 11.93 -8.03 11.87
CA LEU A 332 12.22 -6.75 12.52
C LEU A 332 12.30 -5.60 11.50
N LEU A 333 12.98 -5.81 10.38
CA LEU A 333 13.09 -4.82 9.31
C LEU A 333 11.76 -4.52 8.61
N ASN A 334 10.80 -5.46 8.63
CA ASN A 334 9.44 -5.27 8.15
C ASN A 334 8.50 -4.65 9.21
N GLY A 335 9.03 -4.09 10.30
CA GLY A 335 8.25 -3.47 11.37
C GLY A 335 7.37 -4.46 12.13
N ASN A 336 7.87 -5.68 12.36
CA ASN A 336 7.19 -6.78 13.08
C ASN A 336 5.88 -7.26 12.42
N LEU A 337 5.79 -7.21 11.08
CA LEU A 337 4.54 -7.49 10.38
C LEU A 337 4.53 -8.82 9.62
N TYR A 338 5.59 -9.12 8.89
CA TYR A 338 5.69 -10.32 8.05
C TYR A 338 7.14 -10.61 7.63
N PHE A 339 7.36 -11.82 7.08
CA PHE A 339 8.67 -12.26 6.58
C PHE A 339 8.72 -12.09 5.05
N ARG A 340 9.20 -10.93 4.55
CA ARG A 340 9.40 -10.69 3.12
C ARG A 340 10.72 -10.01 2.83
N ASN A 341 11.49 -10.57 1.92
CA ASN A 341 12.85 -10.13 1.58
C ASN A 341 12.94 -8.76 0.91
N LYS A 342 11.82 -8.12 0.56
CA LYS A 342 11.82 -6.77 -0.05
C LYS A 342 12.53 -5.70 0.79
N VAL A 343 12.64 -5.90 2.09
CA VAL A 343 13.37 -5.00 3.01
C VAL A 343 14.88 -4.96 2.73
N PHE A 344 15.39 -5.88 1.92
CA PHE A 344 16.78 -5.91 1.52
C PHE A 344 17.10 -5.10 0.25
N ILE A 345 16.12 -4.49 -0.42
CA ILE A 345 16.38 -3.59 -1.57
C ILE A 345 17.40 -2.49 -1.20
N PRO A 346 17.34 -1.81 -0.04
CA PRO A 346 18.35 -0.81 0.35
C PRO A 346 19.77 -1.37 0.52
N PHE A 347 19.95 -2.70 0.59
CA PHE A 347 21.29 -3.31 0.74
C PHE A 347 22.05 -3.42 -0.59
N ILE A 348 21.42 -3.18 -1.74
CA ILE A 348 22.07 -3.22 -3.07
C ILE A 348 23.38 -2.43 -3.10
N PRO A 349 23.46 -1.16 -2.64
CA PRO A 349 24.72 -0.40 -2.68
C PRO A 349 25.87 -1.05 -1.94
N ILE A 350 25.61 -1.61 -0.73
CA ILE A 350 26.70 -2.20 0.08
C ILE A 350 27.14 -3.59 -0.39
N VAL A 351 26.24 -4.36 -1.03
CA VAL A 351 26.63 -5.59 -1.75
C VAL A 351 27.51 -5.23 -2.95
N CYS A 352 27.17 -4.15 -3.66
CA CYS A 352 27.97 -3.68 -4.79
C CYS A 352 29.36 -3.15 -4.39
N LEU A 353 29.63 -2.85 -3.09
CA LEU A 353 30.99 -2.56 -2.62
C LEU A 353 31.92 -3.79 -2.69
N LEU A 354 31.40 -4.97 -2.40
CA LEU A 354 32.16 -6.21 -2.56
C LEU A 354 32.22 -6.62 -4.05
N LEU A 355 31.14 -6.40 -4.76
CA LEU A 355 31.03 -6.71 -6.19
C LEU A 355 32.07 -5.96 -7.04
N TYR A 356 32.24 -4.62 -6.86
CA TYR A 356 33.22 -3.90 -7.67
C TYR A 356 34.65 -4.39 -7.41
N GLN A 357 34.99 -4.67 -6.14
CA GLN A 357 36.32 -5.20 -5.80
C GLN A 357 36.54 -6.61 -6.39
N PHE A 358 35.49 -7.44 -6.34
CA PHE A 358 35.53 -8.74 -6.97
C PHE A 358 35.75 -8.65 -8.48
N ILE A 359 35.00 -7.79 -9.17
CA ILE A 359 35.12 -7.56 -10.63
C ILE A 359 36.53 -7.06 -10.98
N GLU A 360 37.06 -6.11 -10.19
CA GLU A 360 38.43 -5.59 -10.38
C GLU A 360 39.49 -6.70 -10.24
N ALA A 361 39.38 -7.53 -9.19
CA ALA A 361 40.28 -8.64 -8.97
C ALA A 361 40.16 -9.73 -10.04
N LEU A 362 38.96 -9.99 -10.54
CA LEU A 362 38.64 -10.94 -11.60
C LEU A 362 39.25 -10.50 -12.94
N LEU A 363 39.01 -9.27 -13.36
CA LEU A 363 39.55 -8.72 -14.62
C LEU A 363 41.08 -8.56 -14.56
N SER A 364 41.64 -8.40 -13.35
CA SER A 364 43.11 -8.42 -13.14
C SER A 364 43.68 -9.84 -13.02
N LYS A 365 42.88 -10.89 -13.19
CA LYS A 365 43.27 -12.32 -13.05
C LYS A 365 43.90 -12.66 -11.71
N LYS A 366 43.53 -11.92 -10.62
CA LYS A 366 44.09 -12.12 -9.26
C LYS A 366 43.38 -13.23 -8.47
N ILE A 367 42.25 -13.70 -8.93
CA ILE A 367 41.46 -14.73 -8.26
C ILE A 367 41.70 -16.07 -8.94
N PRO A 368 42.22 -17.08 -8.22
CA PRO A 368 42.36 -18.43 -8.78
C PRO A 368 41.01 -19.02 -9.20
N GLN A 369 40.90 -19.53 -10.42
CA GLN A 369 39.68 -20.13 -10.95
C GLN A 369 39.18 -21.27 -10.07
N LYS A 370 40.08 -22.04 -9.46
CA LYS A 370 39.75 -23.12 -8.51
C LYS A 370 38.83 -22.63 -7.38
N ASN A 371 39.11 -21.43 -6.82
CA ASN A 371 38.32 -20.87 -5.72
C ASN A 371 36.89 -20.53 -6.19
N ILE A 372 36.75 -19.98 -7.39
CA ILE A 372 35.45 -19.67 -7.98
C ILE A 372 34.64 -20.95 -8.19
N LEU A 373 35.27 -21.97 -8.76
CA LEU A 373 34.64 -23.26 -8.99
C LEU A 373 34.19 -23.95 -7.70
N ILE A 374 35.04 -23.94 -6.64
CA ILE A 374 34.69 -24.51 -5.33
C ILE A 374 33.46 -23.79 -4.75
N ILE A 375 33.43 -22.46 -4.78
CA ILE A 375 32.28 -21.68 -4.30
C ILE A 375 31.04 -21.99 -5.11
N SER A 376 31.16 -22.11 -6.43
CA SER A 376 30.03 -22.46 -7.32
C SER A 376 29.46 -23.84 -6.98
N ILE A 377 30.31 -24.85 -6.74
CA ILE A 377 29.88 -26.19 -6.33
C ILE A 377 29.16 -26.14 -4.96
N ILE A 378 29.70 -25.40 -4.00
CA ILE A 378 29.07 -25.22 -2.68
C ILE A 378 27.68 -24.57 -2.85
N LEU A 379 27.54 -23.56 -3.71
CA LEU A 379 26.26 -22.90 -3.98
C LEU A 379 25.24 -23.84 -4.64
N VAL A 380 25.68 -24.71 -5.57
CA VAL A 380 24.83 -25.76 -6.14
C VAL A 380 24.35 -26.73 -5.05
N ILE A 381 25.26 -27.24 -4.22
CA ILE A 381 24.91 -28.16 -3.13
C ILE A 381 23.91 -27.49 -2.16
N LEU A 382 24.18 -26.25 -1.74
CA LEU A 382 23.31 -25.49 -0.84
C LEU A 382 21.93 -25.23 -1.46
N SER A 383 21.86 -24.91 -2.77
CA SER A 383 20.57 -24.70 -3.46
C SER A 383 19.72 -25.98 -3.52
N ILE A 384 20.35 -27.15 -3.70
CA ILE A 384 19.69 -28.46 -3.68
C ILE A 384 19.20 -28.78 -2.25
N ILE A 385 20.04 -28.64 -1.23
CA ILE A 385 19.70 -28.91 0.17
C ILE A 385 18.55 -28.01 0.65
N THR A 386 18.57 -26.74 0.29
CA THR A 386 17.53 -25.76 0.66
C THR A 386 16.29 -25.81 -0.21
N ARG A 387 16.26 -26.69 -1.22
CA ARG A 387 15.19 -26.80 -2.21
C ARG A 387 14.84 -25.46 -2.84
N TYR A 388 15.88 -24.78 -3.33
CA TYR A 388 15.69 -23.48 -3.99
C TYR A 388 14.93 -23.65 -5.31
N ASP A 389 13.74 -23.04 -5.42
CA ASP A 389 12.76 -23.33 -6.48
C ASP A 389 13.10 -22.69 -7.84
N ASN A 390 14.06 -21.75 -7.91
CA ASN A 390 14.37 -21.07 -9.16
C ASN A 390 15.57 -21.70 -9.89
N PRO A 391 15.35 -22.43 -10.99
CA PRO A 391 16.42 -23.12 -11.74
C PRO A 391 17.40 -22.16 -12.44
N ALA A 392 17.09 -20.87 -12.54
CA ALA A 392 17.96 -19.87 -13.15
C ALA A 392 19.34 -19.79 -12.48
N ILE A 393 19.45 -20.18 -11.20
CA ILE A 393 20.73 -20.21 -10.47
C ILE A 393 21.75 -21.15 -11.14
N TYR A 394 21.32 -22.28 -11.65
CA TYR A 394 22.22 -23.27 -12.26
C TYR A 394 22.73 -22.74 -13.61
N LEU A 395 21.87 -22.10 -14.39
CA LEU A 395 22.25 -21.48 -15.67
C LEU A 395 23.20 -20.29 -15.45
N ASP A 396 22.90 -19.42 -14.47
CA ASP A 396 23.75 -18.27 -14.11
C ASP A 396 25.14 -18.73 -13.66
N LEU A 397 25.22 -19.74 -12.76
CA LEU A 397 26.47 -20.35 -12.33
C LEU A 397 27.27 -20.95 -13.51
N LEU A 398 26.59 -21.67 -14.40
CA LEU A 398 27.22 -22.28 -15.57
C LEU A 398 27.81 -21.20 -16.51
N LEU A 399 27.00 -20.22 -16.91
CA LEU A 399 27.42 -19.13 -17.79
C LEU A 399 28.55 -18.32 -17.17
N PHE A 400 28.47 -18.03 -15.87
CA PHE A 400 29.52 -17.33 -15.14
C PHE A 400 30.84 -18.12 -15.17
N ASN A 401 30.85 -19.40 -14.80
CA ASN A 401 32.07 -20.21 -14.76
C ASN A 401 32.68 -20.40 -16.15
N ILE A 402 31.85 -20.65 -17.20
CA ILE A 402 32.32 -20.71 -18.59
C ILE A 402 32.98 -19.40 -19.02
N THR A 403 32.34 -18.25 -18.74
CA THR A 403 32.86 -16.93 -19.07
C THR A 403 34.23 -16.69 -18.44
N ILE A 404 34.39 -17.04 -17.14
CA ILE A 404 35.65 -16.85 -16.42
C ILE A 404 36.71 -17.82 -16.91
N TYR A 405 36.35 -19.07 -17.23
CA TYR A 405 37.27 -20.04 -17.81
C TYR A 405 37.84 -19.54 -19.14
N LEU A 406 36.99 -19.08 -20.06
CA LEU A 406 37.38 -18.58 -21.37
C LEU A 406 38.23 -17.31 -21.25
N TYR A 407 37.95 -16.46 -20.27
CA TYR A 407 38.75 -15.25 -20.02
C TYR A 407 40.13 -15.58 -19.46
N ASN A 408 40.20 -16.48 -18.47
CA ASN A 408 41.47 -16.86 -17.83
C ASN A 408 42.41 -17.59 -18.78
N THR A 409 41.85 -18.42 -19.71
CA THR A 409 42.58 -19.11 -20.76
C THR A 409 42.84 -18.21 -21.99
N SER A 410 42.50 -16.91 -21.87
CA SER A 410 42.71 -15.91 -22.95
C SER A 410 41.99 -16.23 -24.28
N LYS A 411 40.97 -17.11 -24.26
CA LYS A 411 40.16 -17.44 -25.44
C LYS A 411 39.19 -16.31 -25.78
N ILE A 412 38.80 -15.46 -24.83
CA ILE A 412 37.98 -14.26 -25.03
C ILE A 412 38.69 -13.02 -24.48
N LYS A 413 38.43 -11.88 -25.14
CA LYS A 413 38.94 -10.57 -24.73
C LYS A 413 38.09 -9.98 -23.61
N GLU A 414 38.67 -9.06 -22.86
CA GLU A 414 38.04 -8.38 -21.73
C GLU A 414 36.67 -7.75 -22.08
N LYS A 415 36.52 -7.14 -23.25
CA LYS A 415 35.27 -6.53 -23.72
C LYS A 415 34.11 -7.55 -23.79
N LEU A 416 34.38 -8.73 -24.37
CA LEU A 416 33.40 -9.81 -24.45
C LEU A 416 33.08 -10.39 -23.06
N THR A 417 34.09 -10.51 -22.22
CA THR A 417 33.90 -10.93 -20.82
C THR A 417 32.92 -10.00 -20.09
N ILE A 418 33.11 -8.69 -20.17
CA ILE A 418 32.24 -7.69 -19.58
C ILE A 418 30.81 -7.82 -20.12
N PHE A 419 30.63 -7.97 -21.43
CA PHE A 419 29.34 -8.15 -22.06
C PHE A 419 28.62 -9.42 -21.49
N LEU A 420 29.33 -10.54 -21.42
CA LEU A 420 28.77 -11.79 -20.88
C LEU A 420 28.42 -11.70 -19.41
N LEU A 421 29.19 -10.96 -18.61
CA LEU A 421 28.85 -10.73 -17.19
C LEU A 421 27.59 -9.89 -17.00
N ILE A 422 27.28 -8.97 -17.92
CA ILE A 422 26.06 -8.14 -17.85
C ILE A 422 24.86 -8.86 -18.49
N LEU A 423 25.07 -9.88 -19.31
CA LEU A 423 24.00 -10.55 -20.05
C LEU A 423 22.90 -11.12 -19.13
N VAL A 424 23.28 -11.79 -18.05
CA VAL A 424 22.31 -12.35 -17.09
C VAL A 424 21.52 -11.23 -16.39
N PRO A 425 22.14 -10.15 -15.86
CA PRO A 425 21.41 -8.97 -15.39
C PRO A 425 20.39 -8.42 -16.39
N ILE A 426 20.76 -8.29 -17.68
CA ILE A 426 19.85 -7.81 -18.74
C ILE A 426 18.65 -8.74 -18.92
N ILE A 427 18.87 -10.06 -18.93
CA ILE A 427 17.78 -11.04 -19.05
C ILE A 427 16.81 -10.92 -17.88
N ILE A 428 17.32 -10.84 -16.65
CA ILE A 428 16.50 -10.73 -15.43
C ILE A 428 15.70 -9.43 -15.46
N PHE A 429 16.33 -8.33 -15.83
CA PHE A 429 15.68 -7.02 -15.99
C PHE A 429 14.48 -7.12 -16.95
N ASN A 430 14.68 -7.72 -18.14
CA ASN A 430 13.61 -7.88 -19.12
C ASN A 430 12.47 -8.76 -18.60
N VAL A 431 12.78 -9.96 -18.06
CA VAL A 431 11.78 -10.86 -17.51
C VAL A 431 10.98 -10.21 -16.37
N SER A 432 11.66 -9.43 -15.51
CA SER A 432 11.04 -8.76 -14.38
C SER A 432 10.00 -7.72 -14.81
N ASN A 433 10.29 -6.96 -15.85
CA ASN A 433 9.42 -5.87 -16.32
C ASN A 433 8.35 -6.36 -17.30
N TYR A 434 8.64 -7.39 -18.13
CA TYR A 434 7.71 -7.93 -19.12
C TYR A 434 6.50 -8.62 -18.47
N ASN A 435 6.65 -9.25 -17.31
CA ASN A 435 5.61 -10.01 -16.62
C ASN A 435 4.64 -9.16 -15.80
N ASP A 436 4.64 -7.84 -15.93
CA ASP A 436 3.66 -6.98 -15.27
C ASP A 436 2.54 -6.54 -16.24
N THR A 437 1.40 -6.12 -15.64
CA THR A 437 0.27 -5.57 -16.39
C THR A 437 0.33 -4.05 -16.38
N TYR A 438 0.42 -3.43 -17.55
CA TYR A 438 0.50 -1.97 -17.70
C TYR A 438 -0.88 -1.35 -17.91
N VAL A 439 -1.02 -0.09 -17.52
CA VAL A 439 -2.25 0.69 -17.75
C VAL A 439 -2.33 1.11 -19.22
N SER A 440 -3.49 0.85 -19.86
CA SER A 440 -3.75 1.29 -21.23
C SER A 440 -3.94 2.81 -21.32
N VAL A 441 -3.51 3.40 -22.43
CA VAL A 441 -3.69 4.84 -22.74
C VAL A 441 -5.18 5.24 -22.77
N GLN A 442 -6.09 4.34 -23.12
CA GLN A 442 -7.51 4.62 -23.37
C GLN A 442 -8.37 4.81 -22.11
N ASN A 443 -7.84 4.62 -20.88
CA ASN A 443 -8.63 4.63 -19.65
C ASN A 443 -8.78 6.02 -19.00
N GLN A 444 -9.41 6.99 -19.70
CA GLN A 444 -9.90 8.21 -19.04
C GLN A 444 -11.43 8.29 -19.17
N ASN A 445 -12.15 8.00 -18.08
CA ASN A 445 -13.60 8.08 -18.05
C ASN A 445 -14.05 9.53 -17.75
N THR A 446 -13.90 10.40 -18.77
CA THR A 446 -14.25 11.83 -18.71
C THR A 446 -15.75 12.02 -18.50
N GLU A 447 -16.61 11.12 -19.01
CA GLU A 447 -18.07 11.18 -18.88
C GLU A 447 -18.51 11.06 -17.41
N ILE A 448 -17.95 10.09 -16.66
CA ILE A 448 -18.27 9.93 -15.23
C ILE A 448 -17.88 11.19 -14.45
N THR A 449 -16.67 11.71 -14.67
CA THR A 449 -16.18 12.90 -13.98
C THR A 449 -17.07 14.12 -14.26
N THR A 450 -17.50 14.32 -15.50
CA THR A 450 -18.35 15.43 -15.90
C THR A 450 -19.73 15.36 -15.23
N ASN A 451 -20.35 14.18 -15.21
CA ASN A 451 -21.64 13.98 -14.55
C ASN A 451 -21.54 14.17 -13.02
N ILE A 452 -20.48 13.67 -12.38
CA ILE A 452 -20.26 13.89 -10.94
C ILE A 452 -20.11 15.38 -10.63
N LYS A 453 -19.33 16.14 -11.40
CA LYS A 453 -19.19 17.59 -11.23
C LYS A 453 -20.55 18.31 -11.35
N LYS A 454 -21.37 17.92 -12.33
CA LYS A 454 -22.72 18.47 -12.51
C LYS A 454 -23.62 18.18 -11.30
N ILE A 455 -23.63 16.95 -10.80
CA ILE A 455 -24.40 16.57 -9.61
C ILE A 455 -23.92 17.37 -8.39
N LEU A 456 -22.60 17.44 -8.16
CA LEU A 456 -22.01 18.16 -7.02
C LEU A 456 -22.31 19.66 -7.04
N SER A 457 -22.42 20.29 -8.22
CA SER A 457 -22.76 21.71 -8.34
C SER A 457 -24.22 21.99 -7.96
N GLN A 458 -25.10 21.02 -8.10
CA GLN A 458 -26.53 21.13 -7.76
C GLN A 458 -26.86 20.73 -6.31
N GLU A 459 -26.01 19.88 -5.69
CA GLU A 459 -26.21 19.43 -4.31
C GLU A 459 -25.86 20.51 -3.29
N LYS A 460 -26.80 20.72 -2.36
CA LYS A 460 -26.64 21.69 -1.26
C LYS A 460 -25.95 21.10 -0.01
N GLY A 461 -26.05 19.79 0.20
CA GLY A 461 -25.52 19.08 1.35
C GLY A 461 -24.25 18.29 1.07
N ILE A 462 -23.72 17.65 2.10
CA ILE A 462 -22.66 16.65 2.00
C ILE A 462 -23.32 15.31 1.68
N VAL A 463 -22.94 14.71 0.55
CA VAL A 463 -23.55 13.47 0.04
C VAL A 463 -22.50 12.40 -0.24
N ARG A 464 -22.92 11.14 -0.31
CA ARG A 464 -22.09 10.02 -0.72
C ARG A 464 -22.48 9.47 -2.06
N PHE A 465 -21.46 8.98 -2.75
CA PHE A 465 -21.52 8.33 -4.04
C PHE A 465 -20.97 6.91 -3.94
N ASN A 466 -21.50 6.00 -4.75
CA ASN A 466 -20.89 4.71 -5.00
C ASN A 466 -20.80 4.45 -6.49
N ASN A 467 -19.65 3.93 -6.93
CA ASN A 467 -19.53 3.31 -8.24
C ASN A 467 -19.68 1.80 -8.08
N LEU A 468 -20.81 1.23 -8.49
CA LEU A 468 -21.12 -0.20 -8.35
C LEU A 468 -20.36 -1.07 -9.37
N ASN A 469 -19.78 -0.45 -10.42
CA ASN A 469 -18.90 -1.09 -11.40
C ASN A 469 -17.44 -1.00 -11.02
N ASN A 470 -17.13 -0.75 -9.73
CA ASN A 470 -15.76 -0.70 -9.25
C ASN A 470 -15.01 -2.01 -9.51
N THR A 471 -13.82 -1.84 -10.09
CA THR A 471 -12.82 -2.89 -10.25
C THR A 471 -11.69 -2.69 -9.23
N LEU A 472 -10.74 -3.61 -9.22
CA LEU A 472 -9.51 -3.44 -8.44
C LEU A 472 -8.80 -2.11 -8.80
N GLN A 473 -8.89 -1.67 -10.03
CA GLN A 473 -8.14 -0.51 -10.53
C GLN A 473 -8.68 0.83 -10.05
N ASN A 474 -9.98 0.95 -9.79
CA ASN A 474 -10.63 2.23 -9.46
C ASN A 474 -11.29 2.29 -8.07
N ILE A 475 -11.05 1.31 -7.20
CA ILE A 475 -11.66 1.20 -5.86
C ILE A 475 -11.42 2.43 -4.96
N ASN A 476 -10.29 3.11 -5.12
CA ASN A 476 -9.95 4.33 -4.38
C ASN A 476 -10.19 5.62 -5.18
N GLU A 477 -10.71 5.55 -6.39
CA GLU A 477 -10.78 6.69 -7.30
C GLU A 477 -11.67 7.81 -6.75
N ILE A 478 -11.13 9.03 -6.69
CA ILE A 478 -11.81 10.26 -6.29
C ILE A 478 -11.87 11.19 -7.49
N TYR A 479 -13.02 11.25 -8.10
CA TYR A 479 -13.25 12.04 -9.32
C TYR A 479 -13.13 13.54 -9.07
N GLU A 480 -13.68 14.02 -7.93
CA GLU A 480 -13.67 15.43 -7.52
C GLU A 480 -13.76 15.55 -5.99
N ILE A 481 -13.30 16.67 -5.40
CA ILE A 481 -13.51 16.94 -3.97
C ILE A 481 -15.01 17.12 -3.71
N GLY A 482 -15.53 16.37 -2.73
CA GLY A 482 -16.97 16.25 -2.46
C GLY A 482 -17.60 14.95 -2.98
N TYR A 483 -16.89 14.22 -3.85
CA TYR A 483 -17.21 12.83 -4.14
C TYR A 483 -16.76 11.96 -2.95
N ASN A 484 -17.68 11.73 -2.02
CA ASN A 484 -17.39 10.96 -0.82
C ASN A 484 -17.83 9.52 -1.02
N GLN A 485 -16.94 8.56 -0.77
CA GLN A 485 -17.20 7.14 -0.94
C GLN A 485 -16.88 6.31 0.30
N ASN A 486 -17.48 5.13 0.36
CA ASN A 486 -17.29 4.19 1.47
C ASN A 486 -16.15 3.18 1.23
N SER A 487 -15.77 2.98 -0.03
CA SER A 487 -14.69 2.06 -0.37
C SER A 487 -13.33 2.59 0.04
N VAL A 488 -12.45 1.68 0.38
CA VAL A 488 -11.03 1.94 0.64
C VAL A 488 -10.20 0.67 0.41
N TYR A 489 -9.06 0.83 -0.25
CA TYR A 489 -8.00 -0.14 -0.29
C TYR A 489 -6.70 0.49 0.19
N SER A 490 -6.33 0.20 1.43
CA SER A 490 -5.09 0.69 2.06
C SER A 490 -4.57 -0.33 3.07
N SER A 491 -3.27 -0.32 3.30
CA SER A 491 -2.63 -1.15 4.33
C SER A 491 -3.02 -0.74 5.77
N VAL A 492 -3.57 0.45 5.94
CA VAL A 492 -4.05 1.02 7.21
C VAL A 492 -5.42 1.62 6.96
N SER A 493 -6.38 1.34 7.82
CA SER A 493 -7.73 1.89 7.78
C SER A 493 -8.30 2.01 9.20
N ASN A 494 -9.40 2.74 9.36
CA ASN A 494 -10.07 2.85 10.66
C ASN A 494 -10.57 1.46 11.10
N PRO A 495 -10.13 0.94 12.28
CA PRO A 495 -10.45 -0.43 12.70
C PRO A 495 -11.94 -0.61 13.04
N LEU A 496 -12.60 0.43 13.58
CA LEU A 496 -14.04 0.37 13.90
C LEU A 496 -14.88 0.27 12.62
N TYR A 497 -14.49 1.00 11.56
CA TYR A 497 -15.15 0.89 10.26
C TYR A 497 -14.92 -0.47 9.61
N THR A 498 -13.71 -1.03 9.74
CA THR A 498 -13.40 -2.38 9.24
C THR A 498 -14.25 -3.44 9.94
N GLU A 499 -14.39 -3.34 11.27
CA GLU A 499 -15.22 -4.23 12.08
C GLU A 499 -16.70 -4.10 11.71
N PHE A 500 -17.20 -2.88 11.60
CA PHE A 500 -18.57 -2.60 11.18
C PHE A 500 -18.88 -3.20 9.81
N TYR A 501 -18.00 -2.94 8.83
CA TYR A 501 -18.18 -3.40 7.45
C TYR A 501 -18.24 -4.94 7.35
N LYS A 502 -17.34 -5.65 8.06
CA LYS A 502 -17.17 -7.10 7.93
C LYS A 502 -18.04 -7.90 8.87
N ASN A 503 -18.14 -7.50 10.13
CA ASN A 503 -18.68 -8.34 11.19
C ASN A 503 -20.07 -7.88 11.67
N ILE A 504 -20.36 -6.57 11.67
CA ILE A 504 -21.68 -6.05 12.06
C ILE A 504 -22.63 -6.06 10.88
N PHE A 505 -22.24 -5.41 9.77
CA PHE A 505 -23.06 -5.31 8.56
C PHE A 505 -22.94 -6.53 7.63
N LYS A 506 -21.85 -7.32 7.80
CA LYS A 506 -21.58 -8.55 7.04
C LYS A 506 -21.63 -8.36 5.52
N ASN A 507 -21.04 -7.27 5.04
CA ASN A 507 -20.96 -6.98 3.62
C ASN A 507 -20.25 -8.10 2.84
N ALA A 508 -20.65 -8.28 1.59
CA ALA A 508 -20.02 -9.21 0.68
C ALA A 508 -18.52 -8.87 0.49
N LEU A 509 -17.64 -9.87 0.61
CA LEU A 509 -16.21 -9.72 0.41
C LEU A 509 -15.85 -10.15 -1.02
N SER A 510 -15.85 -9.20 -1.96
CA SER A 510 -15.68 -9.45 -3.40
C SER A 510 -14.25 -9.70 -3.82
N TYR A 511 -13.25 -9.37 -2.99
CA TYR A 511 -11.83 -9.48 -3.31
C TYR A 511 -11.11 -10.46 -2.37
N ARG A 512 -10.05 -11.09 -2.89
CA ARG A 512 -9.18 -11.97 -2.10
C ARG A 512 -8.30 -11.23 -1.08
N ASN A 513 -8.17 -9.91 -1.19
CA ASN A 513 -7.40 -9.11 -0.25
C ASN A 513 -8.33 -8.55 0.84
N ASN A 514 -8.11 -8.96 2.09
CA ASN A 514 -8.92 -8.54 3.24
C ASN A 514 -8.72 -7.07 3.66
N LEU A 515 -7.78 -6.35 3.05
CA LEU A 515 -7.59 -4.91 3.26
C LEU A 515 -8.52 -4.04 2.40
N MET A 516 -9.30 -4.68 1.51
CA MET A 516 -10.26 -4.00 0.64
C MET A 516 -11.65 -3.99 1.28
N LEU A 517 -12.19 -2.78 1.45
CA LEU A 517 -13.58 -2.55 1.79
C LEU A 517 -14.24 -1.96 0.53
N ALA A 518 -14.81 -2.85 -0.29
CA ALA A 518 -15.37 -2.50 -1.60
C ALA A 518 -16.84 -2.11 -1.50
N GLN A 519 -17.32 -1.45 -2.53
CA GLN A 519 -18.75 -1.18 -2.68
C GLN A 519 -19.48 -2.40 -3.27
N ASN A 520 -20.75 -2.52 -2.94
CA ASN A 520 -21.60 -3.59 -3.43
C ASN A 520 -23.06 -3.10 -3.58
N ASN A 521 -23.93 -3.95 -4.15
CA ASN A 521 -25.33 -3.66 -4.38
C ASN A 521 -26.22 -3.78 -3.12
N ASP A 522 -25.65 -3.85 -1.92
CA ASP A 522 -26.38 -3.95 -0.67
C ASP A 522 -27.15 -2.66 -0.37
N ILE A 523 -28.45 -2.65 -0.66
CA ILE A 523 -29.35 -1.50 -0.43
C ILE A 523 -29.47 -1.15 1.06
N LEU A 524 -29.34 -2.13 1.97
CA LEU A 524 -29.41 -1.86 3.41
C LEU A 524 -28.17 -1.08 3.87
N PHE A 525 -26.98 -1.50 3.39
CA PHE A 525 -25.74 -0.79 3.64
C PHE A 525 -25.72 0.60 3.02
N GLN A 526 -26.18 0.71 1.75
CA GLN A 526 -26.29 1.97 1.04
C GLN A 526 -27.22 2.94 1.77
N THR A 527 -28.37 2.45 2.24
CA THR A 527 -29.34 3.22 3.01
C THR A 527 -28.75 3.72 4.33
N PHE A 528 -28.11 2.83 5.10
CA PHE A 528 -27.51 3.19 6.39
C PHE A 528 -26.35 4.18 6.24
N MET A 529 -25.50 3.97 5.24
CA MET A 529 -24.32 4.82 5.03
C MET A 529 -24.64 6.13 4.30
N GLY A 530 -25.89 6.39 3.92
CA GLY A 530 -26.30 7.63 3.27
C GLY A 530 -25.81 7.78 1.83
N ILE A 531 -25.75 6.68 1.08
CA ILE A 531 -25.33 6.70 -0.33
C ILE A 531 -26.47 7.18 -1.19
N LYS A 532 -26.47 8.47 -1.52
CA LYS A 532 -27.53 9.13 -2.27
C LYS A 532 -27.42 8.88 -3.77
N TYR A 533 -26.19 8.80 -4.30
CA TYR A 533 -25.93 8.64 -5.72
C TYR A 533 -25.11 7.39 -6.00
N ILE A 534 -25.52 6.66 -7.05
CA ILE A 534 -24.74 5.52 -7.57
C ILE A 534 -24.50 5.66 -9.08
N TYR A 535 -23.35 5.15 -9.52
CA TYR A 535 -23.09 4.81 -10.91
C TYR A 535 -23.23 3.30 -11.07
N SER A 536 -24.06 2.84 -12.02
CA SER A 536 -24.25 1.43 -12.34
C SER A 536 -24.54 1.25 -13.83
N GLU A 537 -23.80 0.35 -14.48
CA GLU A 537 -24.06 -0.09 -15.87
C GLU A 537 -25.14 -1.17 -15.92
N ASP A 538 -25.42 -1.79 -14.80
CA ASP A 538 -26.47 -2.80 -14.60
C ASP A 538 -27.70 -2.20 -13.94
N ASN A 539 -28.70 -3.04 -13.66
CA ASN A 539 -29.87 -2.65 -12.87
C ASN A 539 -29.47 -2.11 -11.49
N ALA A 540 -30.02 -0.96 -11.14
CA ALA A 540 -29.83 -0.38 -9.82
C ALA A 540 -30.60 -1.18 -8.75
N PRO A 541 -30.19 -1.13 -7.46
CA PRO A 541 -30.99 -1.62 -6.34
C PRO A 541 -32.36 -0.92 -6.26
N VAL A 542 -33.31 -1.52 -5.57
CA VAL A 542 -34.59 -0.94 -5.29
C VAL A 542 -34.48 0.43 -4.62
N GLY A 543 -35.34 1.36 -4.98
CA GLY A 543 -35.37 2.74 -4.45
C GLY A 543 -34.49 3.74 -5.17
N TYR A 544 -33.64 3.31 -6.11
CA TYR A 544 -32.81 4.20 -6.93
C TYR A 544 -33.51 4.53 -8.25
N GLU A 545 -33.68 5.81 -8.51
CA GLU A 545 -34.29 6.36 -9.72
C GLU A 545 -33.21 6.88 -10.68
N LYS A 546 -33.37 6.64 -11.98
CA LYS A 546 -32.42 7.07 -13.00
C LYS A 546 -32.47 8.58 -13.20
N ILE A 547 -31.33 9.27 -13.11
CA ILE A 547 -31.19 10.72 -13.27
C ILE A 547 -30.36 11.11 -14.51
N ALA A 548 -29.45 10.21 -14.95
CA ALA A 548 -28.68 10.35 -16.18
C ALA A 548 -28.22 8.95 -16.65
N LYS A 549 -27.51 8.87 -17.78
CA LYS A 549 -26.95 7.61 -18.25
C LYS A 549 -26.09 6.97 -17.15
N ASN A 550 -26.50 5.78 -16.69
CA ASN A 550 -25.87 4.98 -15.64
C ASN A 550 -25.75 5.67 -14.26
N PHE A 551 -26.38 6.84 -14.07
CA PHE A 551 -26.46 7.50 -12.77
C PHE A 551 -27.87 7.41 -12.20
N TYR A 552 -27.92 7.07 -10.92
CA TYR A 552 -29.14 6.89 -10.17
C TYR A 552 -29.07 7.63 -8.84
N LYS A 553 -30.22 8.04 -8.34
CA LYS A 553 -30.43 8.77 -7.08
C LYS A 553 -31.44 8.05 -6.20
N ASN A 554 -31.17 8.01 -4.89
CA ASN A 554 -32.11 7.56 -3.88
C ASN A 554 -32.22 8.63 -2.78
N ASP A 555 -33.37 9.23 -2.61
CA ASP A 555 -33.64 10.20 -1.55
C ASP A 555 -34.07 9.53 -0.23
N ASN A 556 -34.40 8.23 -0.24
CA ASN A 556 -34.76 7.43 0.94
C ASN A 556 -33.51 6.73 1.55
N VAL A 557 -32.45 7.49 1.80
CA VAL A 557 -31.27 7.03 2.56
C VAL A 557 -31.12 7.84 3.84
N LEU A 558 -30.51 7.28 4.90
CA LEU A 558 -30.20 8.05 6.09
C LEU A 558 -29.25 9.19 5.73
N PRO A 559 -29.45 10.42 6.24
CA PRO A 559 -28.48 11.47 6.07
C PRO A 559 -27.14 11.10 6.71
N LEU A 560 -26.03 11.66 6.19
CA LEU A 560 -24.70 11.44 6.81
C LEU A 560 -24.64 11.96 8.25
N PHE A 561 -25.48 12.93 8.53
CA PHE A 561 -25.62 13.61 9.83
C PHE A 561 -27.09 13.81 10.12
N TYR A 562 -27.54 13.30 11.27
CA TYR A 562 -28.93 13.41 11.67
C TYR A 562 -29.12 13.37 13.18
N GLY A 563 -30.28 13.79 13.64
CA GLY A 563 -30.67 13.70 15.03
C GLY A 563 -31.75 12.64 15.25
N THR A 564 -31.65 11.84 16.30
CA THR A 564 -32.67 10.85 16.70
C THR A 564 -32.79 10.73 18.21
N ASN A 565 -34.01 10.48 18.67
CA ASN A 565 -34.33 10.15 20.06
C ASN A 565 -34.57 8.64 20.30
N LYS A 566 -34.52 7.81 19.25
CA LYS A 566 -34.73 6.37 19.30
C LYS A 566 -33.43 5.66 19.65
N ILE A 567 -33.36 5.12 20.87
CA ILE A 567 -32.13 4.52 21.41
C ILE A 567 -32.30 3.02 21.56
N THR A 568 -31.35 2.24 21.11
CA THR A 568 -31.18 0.81 21.42
C THR A 568 -29.91 0.66 22.27
N ASN A 569 -30.01 -0.03 23.40
CA ASN A 569 -28.84 -0.33 24.24
C ASN A 569 -27.88 -1.30 23.51
N GLU A 570 -26.57 -1.13 23.69
CA GLU A 570 -25.55 -1.97 23.05
C GLU A 570 -25.67 -3.46 23.41
N GLU A 571 -26.01 -3.78 24.68
CA GLU A 571 -26.18 -5.16 25.10
C GLU A 571 -27.43 -5.83 24.48
N ASP A 572 -28.50 -5.06 24.28
CA ASP A 572 -29.70 -5.54 23.59
C ASP A 572 -29.42 -5.72 22.08
N PHE A 573 -28.62 -4.84 21.50
CA PHE A 573 -28.19 -4.96 20.13
C PHE A 573 -27.33 -6.21 19.88
N ASP A 574 -26.40 -6.51 20.80
CA ASP A 574 -25.48 -7.65 20.68
C ASP A 574 -26.16 -9.03 20.80
N LYS A 575 -27.38 -9.08 21.35
CA LYS A 575 -28.22 -10.29 21.38
C LYS A 575 -28.90 -10.59 20.03
N LEU A 576 -28.95 -9.62 19.13
CA LEU A 576 -29.60 -9.78 17.83
C LEU A 576 -28.68 -10.45 16.81
N SER A 577 -29.25 -11.35 16.03
CA SER A 577 -28.54 -11.94 14.90
C SER A 577 -28.74 -11.12 13.61
N TYR A 578 -27.79 -11.29 12.66
CA TYR A 578 -27.98 -10.76 11.31
C TYR A 578 -29.11 -11.52 10.59
N PRO A 579 -30.04 -10.86 9.89
CA PRO A 579 -30.10 -9.42 9.61
C PRO A 579 -30.94 -8.58 10.59
N GLU A 580 -31.43 -9.13 11.70
CA GLU A 580 -32.30 -8.42 12.67
C GLU A 580 -31.60 -7.20 13.31
N ASN A 581 -30.27 -7.29 13.53
CA ASN A 581 -29.46 -6.18 14.05
C ASN A 581 -29.48 -4.96 13.12
N ILE A 582 -29.57 -5.18 11.78
CA ILE A 582 -29.59 -4.09 10.78
C ILE A 582 -30.86 -3.23 10.92
N GLU A 583 -31.99 -3.83 11.29
CA GLU A 583 -33.22 -3.08 11.53
C GLU A 583 -33.06 -2.02 12.62
N LYS A 584 -32.33 -2.35 13.70
CA LYS A 584 -32.05 -1.41 14.79
C LYS A 584 -31.16 -0.25 14.34
N LEU A 585 -30.14 -0.54 13.51
CA LEU A 585 -29.28 0.49 12.94
C LEU A 585 -30.05 1.45 12.03
N LEU A 586 -30.99 0.95 11.24
CA LEU A 586 -31.80 1.77 10.32
C LEU A 586 -32.88 2.59 11.05
N SER A 587 -33.34 2.15 12.21
CA SER A 587 -34.48 2.74 12.90
C SER A 587 -34.13 3.72 14.02
N GLY A 588 -32.88 3.78 14.48
CA GLY A 588 -32.48 4.61 15.59
C GLY A 588 -30.98 4.64 15.75
N VAL A 589 -30.51 4.78 17.00
CA VAL A 589 -29.08 4.78 17.33
C VAL A 589 -28.76 3.73 18.39
N VAL A 590 -27.67 3.01 18.21
CA VAL A 590 -27.15 2.07 19.22
C VAL A 590 -26.14 2.79 20.10
N THR A 591 -26.38 2.79 21.41
CA THR A 591 -25.53 3.46 22.41
C THR A 591 -25.49 2.68 23.73
N LYS A 592 -24.77 3.19 24.74
CA LYS A 592 -24.74 2.62 26.09
C LYS A 592 -25.96 2.98 26.92
N ASP A 593 -26.78 3.93 26.46
CA ASP A 593 -28.00 4.33 27.18
C ASP A 593 -29.10 3.26 27.05
N LYS A 594 -30.07 3.27 27.98
CA LYS A 594 -31.17 2.28 28.00
C LYS A 594 -32.03 2.37 26.74
N THR A 595 -32.48 1.22 26.27
CA THR A 595 -33.43 1.11 25.16
C THR A 595 -34.73 1.84 25.51
N ASN A 596 -35.18 2.75 24.66
CA ASN A 596 -36.38 3.57 24.91
C ASN A 596 -37.50 3.33 23.88
N TYR A 597 -37.29 2.45 22.91
CA TYR A 597 -38.33 2.12 21.93
C TYR A 597 -38.25 0.66 21.50
N THR A 598 -39.42 0.08 21.20
CA THR A 598 -39.56 -1.22 20.54
C THR A 598 -40.15 -1.02 19.14
N LYS A 599 -39.56 -1.64 18.16
CA LYS A 599 -40.09 -1.61 16.78
C LYS A 599 -40.56 -3.01 16.39
N SER A 600 -41.62 -3.05 15.56
CA SER A 600 -42.06 -4.28 14.91
C SER A 600 -40.98 -4.83 14.00
N LYS A 601 -40.78 -6.14 14.01
CA LYS A 601 -39.83 -6.85 13.15
C LYS A 601 -40.30 -6.75 11.68
N ILE A 602 -39.46 -6.19 10.80
CA ILE A 602 -39.75 -6.05 9.37
C ILE A 602 -39.15 -7.19 8.53
N THR A 603 -38.09 -7.82 9.04
CA THR A 603 -37.44 -8.95 8.38
C THR A 603 -38.15 -10.25 8.69
N LYS A 604 -38.48 -11.01 7.66
CA LYS A 604 -39.15 -12.31 7.78
C LYS A 604 -38.21 -13.40 7.28
N LYS A 605 -37.97 -14.46 8.06
CA LYS A 605 -37.30 -15.68 7.59
C LYS A 605 -38.29 -16.43 6.70
N ILE A 606 -37.82 -16.84 5.50
CA ILE A 606 -38.65 -17.52 4.50
C ILE A 606 -37.94 -18.78 4.00
N ASN A 607 -38.72 -19.71 3.44
CA ASN A 607 -38.17 -20.75 2.59
C ASN A 607 -38.28 -20.24 1.15
N LEU A 608 -37.14 -20.13 0.46
CA LEU A 608 -37.11 -19.65 -0.92
C LEU A 608 -37.65 -20.74 -1.84
N GLU A 609 -38.84 -20.52 -2.39
CA GLU A 609 -39.39 -21.38 -3.41
C GLU A 609 -38.81 -21.01 -4.78
N ALA A 610 -38.04 -21.91 -5.36
CA ALA A 610 -37.33 -21.66 -6.60
C ALA A 610 -37.03 -22.99 -7.33
N THR A 611 -36.91 -22.91 -8.65
CA THR A 611 -36.60 -24.06 -9.51
C THR A 611 -35.33 -23.81 -10.32
N ILE A 612 -34.50 -24.83 -10.48
CA ILE A 612 -33.31 -24.74 -11.34
C ILE A 612 -33.75 -24.76 -12.79
N SER A 613 -33.53 -23.69 -13.52
CA SER A 613 -33.87 -23.58 -14.95
C SER A 613 -32.70 -23.93 -15.87
N LYS A 614 -31.45 -23.66 -15.42
CA LYS A 614 -30.27 -23.93 -16.24
C LYS A 614 -29.07 -24.24 -15.37
N GLN A 615 -28.28 -25.25 -15.79
CA GLN A 615 -27.05 -25.66 -15.14
C GLN A 615 -25.96 -25.89 -16.19
N GLU A 616 -24.83 -25.18 -16.08
CA GLU A 616 -23.72 -25.21 -17.03
C GLU A 616 -22.39 -25.36 -16.28
N ASN A 617 -21.49 -26.22 -16.79
CA ASN A 617 -20.12 -26.42 -16.31
C ASN A 617 -19.98 -26.75 -14.80
N LEU A 618 -21.02 -27.31 -14.18
CA LEU A 618 -20.99 -27.71 -12.78
C LEU A 618 -21.81 -28.99 -12.54
N THR A 619 -21.53 -29.68 -11.44
CA THR A 619 -22.31 -30.83 -10.97
C THR A 619 -22.75 -30.56 -9.54
N ILE A 620 -24.02 -30.89 -9.23
CA ILE A 620 -24.63 -30.74 -7.91
C ILE A 620 -24.97 -32.14 -7.38
N LYS A 621 -24.54 -32.45 -6.15
CA LYS A 621 -24.87 -33.71 -5.46
C LYS A 621 -25.27 -33.44 -4.03
N GLN A 622 -26.47 -33.83 -3.62
CA GLN A 622 -26.88 -33.79 -2.23
C GLN A 622 -26.13 -34.89 -1.42
N LYS A 623 -25.53 -34.45 -0.32
CA LYS A 623 -24.90 -35.33 0.71
C LYS A 623 -25.69 -35.20 2.01
N LYS A 624 -25.46 -36.11 2.98
CA LYS A 624 -26.21 -36.14 4.23
C LYS A 624 -26.23 -34.78 4.96
N ASN A 625 -25.10 -34.08 5.03
CA ASN A 625 -24.93 -32.86 5.82
C ASN A 625 -24.57 -31.61 5.00
N TYR A 626 -24.45 -31.71 3.67
CA TYR A 626 -24.07 -30.61 2.82
C TYR A 626 -24.43 -30.84 1.35
N LEU A 627 -24.56 -29.72 0.61
CA LEU A 627 -24.65 -29.76 -0.84
C LEU A 627 -23.25 -29.66 -1.44
N LEU A 628 -22.87 -30.65 -2.24
CA LEU A 628 -21.58 -30.71 -2.94
C LEU A 628 -21.76 -30.13 -4.35
N ILE A 629 -21.08 -29.01 -4.64
CA ILE A 629 -21.01 -28.44 -6.00
C ILE A 629 -19.57 -28.55 -6.47
N LYS A 630 -19.36 -29.22 -7.62
CA LYS A 630 -18.08 -29.19 -8.32
C LYS A 630 -18.22 -28.35 -9.58
N SER A 631 -17.48 -27.24 -9.65
CA SER A 631 -17.48 -26.32 -10.78
C SER A 631 -16.19 -26.46 -11.60
N LYS A 632 -16.34 -26.59 -12.90
CA LYS A 632 -15.29 -26.33 -13.89
C LYS A 632 -15.16 -24.81 -14.07
N ASP A 633 -14.30 -24.36 -14.97
CA ASP A 633 -14.22 -22.92 -15.26
C ASP A 633 -15.57 -22.39 -15.76
N ASN A 634 -16.00 -21.24 -15.23
CA ASN A 634 -17.26 -20.57 -15.55
C ASN A 634 -18.52 -21.41 -15.27
N GLY A 635 -18.58 -22.08 -14.12
CA GLY A 635 -19.81 -22.77 -13.66
C GLY A 635 -20.97 -21.79 -13.48
N LYS A 636 -22.16 -22.12 -13.99
CA LYS A 636 -23.34 -21.26 -13.95
C LYS A 636 -24.57 -22.05 -13.55
N LEU A 637 -25.37 -21.45 -12.67
CA LEU A 637 -26.66 -21.95 -12.24
C LEU A 637 -27.69 -20.82 -12.32
N ILE A 638 -28.80 -21.05 -13.03
CA ILE A 638 -29.93 -20.13 -13.09
C ILE A 638 -31.07 -20.74 -12.29
N ILE A 639 -31.60 -19.96 -11.36
CA ILE A 639 -32.70 -20.34 -10.48
C ILE A 639 -33.86 -19.40 -10.73
N ASN A 640 -34.99 -19.90 -11.18
CA ASN A 640 -36.23 -19.13 -11.35
C ASN A 640 -36.95 -19.07 -10.00
N LEU A 641 -37.37 -17.89 -9.62
CA LEU A 641 -38.17 -17.63 -8.43
C LEU A 641 -39.62 -17.95 -8.70
N SER A 642 -40.35 -18.57 -7.75
CA SER A 642 -41.77 -18.87 -7.89
C SER A 642 -42.62 -17.60 -7.93
N SER A 643 -42.15 -16.49 -7.37
CA SER A 643 -42.74 -15.16 -7.47
C SER A 643 -41.65 -14.10 -7.70
N PRO A 644 -41.90 -13.10 -8.59
CA PRO A 644 -40.95 -12.01 -8.80
C PRO A 644 -40.70 -11.23 -7.52
N LEU A 645 -39.46 -10.78 -7.33
CA LEU A 645 -39.14 -9.80 -6.31
C LEU A 645 -39.47 -8.41 -6.86
N LYS A 646 -40.52 -7.79 -6.30
CA LYS A 646 -40.96 -6.44 -6.63
C LYS A 646 -41.02 -5.62 -5.36
N ASP A 647 -40.25 -4.52 -5.29
CA ASP A 647 -40.07 -3.72 -4.08
C ASP A 647 -39.54 -4.52 -2.88
N ASP A 648 -39.11 -5.76 -3.09
CA ASP A 648 -38.61 -6.66 -2.05
C ASP A 648 -37.08 -6.79 -2.05
N ILE A 649 -36.55 -7.01 -0.87
CA ILE A 649 -35.12 -7.26 -0.63
C ILE A 649 -35.00 -8.69 -0.14
N LEU A 650 -34.22 -9.48 -0.85
CA LEU A 650 -33.91 -10.87 -0.50
C LEU A 650 -32.52 -10.92 0.13
N ILE A 651 -32.40 -11.52 1.32
CA ILE A 651 -31.12 -11.76 1.99
C ILE A 651 -30.84 -13.26 1.98
N LEU A 652 -29.65 -13.63 1.47
CA LEU A 652 -29.17 -15.00 1.43
C LEU A 652 -27.89 -15.13 2.26
N ASN A 653 -27.88 -16.04 3.22
CA ASN A 653 -26.68 -16.45 3.95
C ASN A 653 -26.33 -17.88 3.54
N ILE A 654 -25.18 -18.08 2.92
CA ILE A 654 -24.71 -19.39 2.41
C ILE A 654 -23.45 -19.78 3.17
N GLU A 655 -23.54 -20.86 3.97
CA GLU A 655 -22.40 -21.39 4.71
C GLU A 655 -21.49 -22.23 3.82
N LEU A 656 -20.20 -21.94 3.81
CA LEU A 656 -19.14 -22.69 3.14
C LEU A 656 -18.31 -23.47 4.16
N LEU A 657 -18.41 -24.81 4.12
CA LEU A 657 -17.76 -25.70 5.08
C LEU A 657 -16.27 -26.00 4.78
N ASN A 658 -15.81 -25.71 3.56
CA ASN A 658 -14.44 -26.03 3.14
C ASN A 658 -13.65 -24.84 2.65
N GLU A 659 -12.34 -24.94 2.78
CA GLU A 659 -11.32 -24.15 2.07
C GLU A 659 -10.64 -25.06 1.05
N GLN A 660 -10.06 -24.48 -0.01
CA GLN A 660 -9.24 -25.23 -0.95
C GLN A 660 -7.77 -24.80 -0.93
N SER A 661 -6.89 -25.56 -1.55
CA SER A 661 -5.47 -25.22 -1.63
C SER A 661 -5.25 -23.99 -2.52
N CYS A 662 -4.14 -23.26 -2.31
CA CYS A 662 -3.86 -22.11 -3.15
C CYS A 662 -3.45 -22.47 -4.59
N SER A 663 -3.09 -23.71 -4.85
CA SER A 663 -2.91 -24.23 -6.22
C SER A 663 -4.23 -24.37 -6.99
N GLU A 664 -5.35 -24.59 -6.27
CA GLU A 664 -6.70 -24.63 -6.84
C GLU A 664 -7.36 -23.25 -6.92
N GLY A 665 -6.80 -22.25 -6.22
CA GLY A 665 -7.30 -20.88 -6.17
C GLY A 665 -8.25 -20.60 -5.00
N ASP A 666 -8.97 -19.47 -5.06
CA ASP A 666 -9.98 -19.08 -4.06
C ASP A 666 -11.35 -19.66 -4.42
N LEU A 667 -12.24 -19.82 -3.45
CA LEU A 667 -13.65 -20.12 -3.70
C LEU A 667 -14.43 -18.81 -3.91
N ARG A 668 -15.13 -18.70 -5.02
CA ARG A 668 -15.96 -17.52 -5.37
C ARG A 668 -17.34 -17.94 -5.81
N ILE A 669 -18.36 -17.29 -5.23
CA ILE A 669 -19.74 -17.36 -5.73
C ILE A 669 -20.18 -15.94 -6.01
N THR A 670 -20.72 -15.72 -7.22
CA THR A 670 -21.32 -14.43 -7.61
C THR A 670 -22.80 -14.67 -7.84
N ILE A 671 -23.66 -13.94 -7.13
CA ILE A 671 -25.12 -13.98 -7.36
C ILE A 671 -25.50 -12.66 -7.99
N ASN A 672 -26.07 -12.72 -9.19
CA ASN A 672 -26.25 -11.56 -10.06
C ASN A 672 -24.91 -10.81 -10.18
N ASN A 673 -24.78 -9.62 -9.62
CA ASN A 673 -23.55 -8.81 -9.70
C ASN A 673 -22.78 -8.71 -8.36
N THR A 674 -23.25 -9.41 -7.32
CA THR A 674 -22.59 -9.41 -6.00
C THR A 674 -21.71 -10.64 -5.83
N SER A 675 -20.41 -10.45 -5.69
CA SER A 675 -19.42 -11.51 -5.47
C SER A 675 -19.06 -11.67 -4.01
N ASN A 676 -18.92 -12.90 -3.55
CA ASN A 676 -18.24 -13.28 -2.33
C ASN A 676 -17.06 -14.20 -2.62
N VAL A 677 -15.96 -14.00 -1.91
CA VAL A 677 -14.74 -14.78 -2.02
C VAL A 677 -14.35 -15.34 -0.67
N ARG A 678 -13.99 -16.60 -0.62
CA ARG A 678 -13.24 -17.23 0.47
C ARG A 678 -11.82 -17.48 -0.01
N THR A 679 -10.84 -16.88 0.64
CA THR A 679 -9.42 -17.04 0.27
C THR A 679 -8.93 -18.45 0.49
N CYS A 680 -8.00 -18.90 -0.35
CA CYS A 680 -7.36 -20.20 -0.23
C CYS A 680 -6.56 -20.37 1.08
N LYS A 681 -6.33 -21.61 1.49
CA LYS A 681 -5.86 -22.01 2.82
C LYS A 681 -4.57 -21.31 3.30
N THR A 682 -3.60 -21.05 2.41
CA THR A 682 -2.29 -20.48 2.77
C THR A 682 -2.10 -19.04 2.28
N TRP A 683 -3.18 -18.34 1.89
CA TRP A 683 -3.07 -16.96 1.44
C TRP A 683 -2.59 -16.01 2.55
N THR A 684 -1.71 -15.07 2.21
CA THR A 684 -1.12 -14.12 3.18
C THR A 684 -2.14 -13.19 3.84
N TYR A 685 -3.16 -12.78 3.08
CA TYR A 685 -4.23 -11.88 3.53
C TYR A 685 -5.56 -12.63 3.62
N LYS A 686 -5.59 -13.69 4.45
CA LYS A 686 -6.75 -14.55 4.61
C LYS A 686 -7.96 -13.75 5.10
N ASN A 687 -9.12 -13.93 4.46
CA ASN A 687 -10.34 -13.20 4.83
C ASN A 687 -11.28 -13.99 5.76
N ASN A 688 -11.06 -15.30 5.93
CA ASN A 688 -11.87 -16.21 6.78
C ASN A 688 -13.39 -16.12 6.51
N ASN A 689 -13.77 -15.85 5.26
CA ASN A 689 -15.17 -15.67 4.87
C ASN A 689 -15.88 -17.04 4.78
N ASN A 690 -16.41 -17.51 5.89
CA ASN A 690 -17.05 -18.83 5.99
C ASN A 690 -18.53 -18.80 5.63
N ILE A 691 -19.19 -17.64 5.74
CA ILE A 691 -20.60 -17.42 5.39
C ILE A 691 -20.65 -16.32 4.34
N PHE A 692 -21.17 -16.63 3.19
CA PHE A 692 -21.39 -15.68 2.11
C PHE A 692 -22.74 -14.99 2.30
N HIS A 693 -22.72 -13.68 2.58
CA HIS A 693 -23.90 -12.87 2.74
C HIS A 693 -24.19 -12.13 1.43
N TYR A 694 -25.46 -12.17 0.99
CA TYR A 694 -25.94 -11.46 -0.18
C TYR A 694 -27.21 -10.70 0.18
N VAL A 695 -27.29 -9.44 -0.20
CA VAL A 695 -28.49 -8.62 -0.18
C VAL A 695 -28.84 -8.32 -1.63
N ILE A 696 -29.94 -8.84 -2.09
CA ILE A 696 -30.35 -8.82 -3.50
C ILE A 696 -31.63 -8.00 -3.62
N SER A 697 -31.59 -7.00 -4.46
CA SER A 697 -32.75 -6.19 -4.83
C SER A 697 -32.57 -5.62 -6.24
N SER A 698 -33.61 -5.13 -6.83
CA SER A 698 -33.60 -4.50 -8.16
C SER A 698 -34.70 -3.46 -8.24
N ASN A 699 -34.44 -2.38 -8.96
CA ASN A 699 -35.47 -1.40 -9.33
C ASN A 699 -36.44 -1.92 -10.46
N ASN A 700 -36.11 -3.09 -11.03
CA ASN A 700 -36.97 -3.83 -11.98
C ASN A 700 -37.40 -5.16 -11.34
N ASP A 701 -38.49 -5.75 -11.82
CA ASP A 701 -38.94 -7.06 -11.34
C ASP A 701 -37.87 -8.12 -11.59
N LEU A 702 -37.47 -8.84 -10.51
CA LEU A 702 -36.44 -9.87 -10.57
C LEU A 702 -37.05 -11.26 -10.52
N ASN A 703 -37.05 -11.96 -11.67
CA ASN A 703 -37.69 -13.28 -11.84
C ASN A 703 -36.70 -14.44 -11.59
N SER A 704 -35.42 -14.21 -11.65
CA SER A 704 -34.41 -15.26 -11.52
C SER A 704 -33.11 -14.77 -10.85
N LEU A 705 -32.40 -15.71 -10.25
CA LEU A 705 -31.07 -15.53 -9.70
C LEU A 705 -30.04 -16.25 -10.58
N VAL A 706 -28.99 -15.55 -10.98
CA VAL A 706 -27.88 -16.10 -11.74
C VAL A 706 -26.68 -16.27 -10.81
N LEU A 707 -26.35 -17.54 -10.50
CA LEU A 707 -25.20 -17.89 -9.67
C LEU A 707 -24.03 -18.30 -10.57
N LYS A 708 -22.89 -17.66 -10.40
CA LYS A 708 -21.64 -18.00 -11.10
C LYS A 708 -20.62 -18.52 -10.10
N PHE A 709 -19.94 -19.60 -10.46
CA PHE A 709 -18.92 -20.26 -9.64
C PHE A 709 -17.61 -20.28 -10.41
N ASN A 710 -16.49 -19.87 -9.77
CA ASN A 710 -15.20 -20.15 -10.35
C ASN A 710 -14.84 -21.65 -10.19
N LYS A 711 -13.75 -22.09 -10.81
CA LYS A 711 -13.25 -23.46 -10.69
C LYS A 711 -13.04 -23.83 -9.21
N GLY A 712 -13.61 -24.96 -8.79
CA GLY A 712 -13.45 -25.41 -7.41
C GLY A 712 -14.47 -26.42 -6.94
N THR A 713 -14.26 -26.89 -5.73
CA THR A 713 -15.18 -27.80 -5.02
C THR A 713 -15.78 -27.07 -3.83
N TYR A 714 -17.09 -26.90 -3.82
CA TYR A 714 -17.86 -26.18 -2.80
C TYR A 714 -18.66 -27.18 -1.95
N LYS A 715 -18.47 -27.13 -0.63
CA LYS A 715 -19.30 -27.84 0.34
C LYS A 715 -20.18 -26.82 1.03
N ILE A 716 -21.44 -26.72 0.58
CA ILE A 716 -22.40 -25.76 1.11
C ILE A 716 -23.17 -26.42 2.25
N GLY A 717 -23.09 -25.83 3.43
CA GLY A 717 -23.80 -26.22 4.62
C GLY A 717 -25.22 -25.61 4.65
N ASN A 718 -25.49 -24.82 5.70
CA ASN A 718 -26.78 -24.17 5.86
C ASN A 718 -26.98 -23.02 4.86
N ILE A 719 -28.23 -22.87 4.37
CA ILE A 719 -28.68 -21.73 3.58
C ILE A 719 -29.85 -21.09 4.32
N GLU A 720 -29.69 -19.84 4.74
CA GLU A 720 -30.77 -19.08 5.36
C GLU A 720 -31.24 -17.98 4.42
N THR A 721 -32.54 -17.81 4.35
CA THR A 721 -33.18 -16.83 3.48
C THR A 721 -34.10 -15.93 4.27
N TYR A 722 -33.99 -14.63 4.05
CA TYR A 722 -34.87 -13.62 4.65
C TYR A 722 -35.38 -12.65 3.57
N LYS A 723 -36.53 -12.08 3.85
CA LYS A 723 -37.22 -11.13 2.99
C LYS A 723 -37.72 -9.93 3.77
N LEU A 724 -37.58 -8.74 3.22
CA LEU A 724 -38.18 -7.51 3.73
C LEU A 724 -38.62 -6.61 2.55
N ASN A 725 -39.64 -5.75 2.80
CA ASN A 725 -40.12 -4.82 1.78
C ASN A 725 -39.43 -3.45 1.93
N TYR A 726 -39.00 -2.87 0.81
CA TYR A 726 -38.31 -1.58 0.78
C TYR A 726 -39.16 -0.42 1.34
N LYS A 727 -40.48 -0.45 1.14
CA LYS A 727 -41.39 0.57 1.68
C LYS A 727 -41.42 0.62 3.22
N ASP A 728 -41.09 -0.49 3.89
CA ASP A 728 -40.99 -0.51 5.34
C ASP A 728 -39.72 0.17 5.85
N ILE A 729 -38.65 0.15 5.06
CA ILE A 729 -37.42 0.89 5.32
C ILE A 729 -37.65 2.40 5.15
N SER A 730 -38.25 2.83 4.08
CA SER A 730 -38.50 4.25 3.78
C SER A 730 -39.34 4.95 4.85
N LYS A 731 -40.33 4.25 5.45
CA LYS A 731 -41.16 4.77 6.56
C LYS A 731 -40.34 5.07 7.83
N VAL A 732 -39.19 4.44 8.00
CA VAL A 732 -38.31 4.60 9.18
C VAL A 732 -37.46 5.85 9.08
N ILE A 733 -37.00 6.16 7.86
CA ILE A 733 -36.07 7.25 7.58
C ILE A 733 -36.72 8.62 7.73
N ASP A 734 -37.99 8.75 7.40
CA ASP A 734 -38.76 10.02 7.41
C ASP A 734 -38.89 10.70 8.79
N LYS A 735 -38.50 10.02 9.89
CA LYS A 735 -38.66 10.49 11.27
C LYS A 735 -37.41 11.09 11.91
N GLN A 736 -36.33 11.24 11.16
CA GLN A 736 -35.04 11.75 11.68
C GLN A 736 -34.96 13.28 11.53
N SER A 737 -34.37 13.97 12.52
CA SER A 737 -34.03 15.39 12.41
C SER A 737 -32.87 15.56 11.43
N THR A 738 -33.05 16.41 10.43
CA THR A 738 -32.05 16.61 9.38
C THR A 738 -31.03 17.69 9.75
N PHE A 739 -29.75 17.39 9.59
CA PHE A 739 -28.67 18.37 9.69
C PHE A 739 -28.50 19.13 8.38
N ILE A 740 -28.44 20.45 8.44
CA ILE A 740 -28.19 21.34 7.30
C ILE A 740 -26.73 21.75 7.34
N ALA A 741 -25.90 21.10 6.53
CA ALA A 741 -24.48 21.41 6.46
C ALA A 741 -24.23 22.75 5.77
N ASN A 742 -23.35 23.56 6.32
CA ASN A 742 -22.76 24.71 5.62
C ASN A 742 -21.63 24.21 4.71
N LYS A 743 -21.91 24.09 3.41
CA LYS A 743 -21.01 23.46 2.43
C LYS A 743 -19.67 24.20 2.30
N ASP A 744 -19.67 25.53 2.42
CA ASP A 744 -18.47 26.36 2.27
C ASP A 744 -17.53 26.25 3.49
N LYS A 745 -18.07 25.96 4.67
CA LYS A 745 -17.32 25.74 5.91
C LYS A 745 -17.03 24.28 6.22
N SER A 746 -17.68 23.35 5.49
CA SER A 746 -17.54 21.92 5.67
C SER A 746 -16.56 21.32 4.67
N LEU A 747 -15.29 21.74 4.80
CA LEU A 747 -14.19 21.34 3.92
C LEU A 747 -12.99 20.82 4.73
N GLY A 748 -12.35 19.78 4.21
CA GLY A 748 -11.14 19.21 4.82
C GLY A 748 -11.42 18.70 6.25
N ASP A 749 -10.78 19.36 7.22
CA ASP A 749 -10.80 18.95 8.63
C ASP A 749 -12.03 19.46 9.41
N ASN A 750 -12.97 20.18 8.79
CA ASN A 750 -14.10 20.82 9.44
C ASN A 750 -15.43 20.37 8.83
N ILE A 751 -16.46 20.25 9.69
CA ILE A 751 -17.87 20.09 9.32
C ILE A 751 -18.67 21.03 10.20
N GLU A 752 -19.43 21.96 9.58
CA GLU A 752 -20.25 22.94 10.29
C GLU A 752 -21.67 22.96 9.69
N GLY A 753 -22.66 23.22 10.52
CA GLY A 753 -24.04 23.34 10.10
C GLY A 753 -24.99 23.50 11.27
N THR A 754 -26.28 23.40 10.99
CA THR A 754 -27.38 23.54 11.97
C THR A 754 -28.29 22.35 11.98
N ILE A 755 -28.89 22.07 13.12
CA ILE A 755 -29.91 21.03 13.28
C ILE A 755 -31.00 21.50 14.23
N ASP A 756 -32.27 21.21 13.88
CA ASP A 756 -33.41 21.38 14.78
C ASP A 756 -33.84 20.04 15.37
N MET A 757 -33.53 19.82 16.64
CA MET A 757 -33.90 18.61 17.37
C MET A 757 -35.32 18.74 17.93
N LYS A 758 -36.25 17.95 17.41
CA LYS A 758 -37.66 17.94 17.92
C LYS A 758 -37.75 17.44 19.35
N GLU A 759 -36.86 16.55 19.76
CA GLU A 759 -36.74 15.97 21.11
C GLU A 759 -35.27 15.76 21.47
N SER A 760 -34.95 15.72 22.78
CA SER A 760 -33.60 15.40 23.23
C SER A 760 -33.22 13.96 22.84
N GLY A 761 -31.99 13.75 22.37
CA GLY A 761 -31.51 12.46 21.91
C GLY A 761 -30.03 12.49 21.53
N TYR A 762 -29.74 11.97 20.38
CA TYR A 762 -28.37 11.89 19.86
C TYR A 762 -28.26 12.57 18.48
N PHE A 763 -27.15 13.28 18.30
CA PHE A 763 -26.63 13.57 16.98
C PHE A 763 -25.79 12.37 16.51
N VAL A 764 -26.10 11.85 15.36
CA VAL A 764 -25.53 10.64 14.78
C VAL A 764 -24.83 10.97 13.48
N THR A 765 -23.67 10.41 13.25
CA THR A 765 -23.00 10.47 11.96
C THR A 765 -22.75 9.08 11.42
N SER A 766 -22.55 8.96 10.10
CA SER A 766 -21.99 7.77 9.46
C SER A 766 -20.49 7.94 9.15
N ILE A 767 -19.80 8.80 9.90
CA ILE A 767 -18.34 8.96 9.87
C ILE A 767 -17.74 8.08 10.98
N PRO A 768 -16.76 7.20 10.65
CA PRO A 768 -16.11 6.37 11.66
C PRO A 768 -15.48 7.19 12.79
N TYR A 769 -15.71 6.77 14.03
CA TYR A 769 -15.13 7.42 15.20
C TYR A 769 -13.60 7.36 15.19
N ASP A 770 -12.98 8.45 15.60
CA ASP A 770 -11.54 8.57 15.86
C ASP A 770 -11.28 9.54 17.00
N GLU A 771 -10.18 9.33 17.73
CA GLU A 771 -9.81 10.19 18.86
C GLU A 771 -9.50 11.63 18.45
N GLY A 772 -9.14 11.87 17.18
CA GLY A 772 -8.83 13.19 16.64
C GLY A 772 -10.02 14.15 16.54
N PHE A 773 -11.27 13.68 16.69
CA PHE A 773 -12.45 14.54 16.64
C PHE A 773 -12.61 15.42 17.87
N LYS A 774 -13.02 16.66 17.66
CA LYS A 774 -13.53 17.60 18.66
C LYS A 774 -14.88 18.12 18.19
N VAL A 775 -15.86 18.12 19.08
CA VAL A 775 -17.24 18.51 18.78
C VAL A 775 -17.61 19.73 19.61
N PHE A 776 -18.24 20.69 18.96
CA PHE A 776 -18.79 21.86 19.59
C PHE A 776 -20.27 21.99 19.23
N VAL A 777 -21.11 22.24 20.24
CA VAL A 777 -22.51 22.58 20.13
C VAL A 777 -22.68 23.99 20.69
N ASP A 778 -23.21 24.91 19.90
CA ASP A 778 -23.41 26.31 20.26
C ASP A 778 -22.12 26.95 20.86
N ASN A 779 -20.98 26.68 20.20
CA ASN A 779 -19.62 27.06 20.58
C ASN A 779 -19.09 26.46 21.89
N LYS A 780 -19.82 25.54 22.56
CA LYS A 780 -19.35 24.83 23.75
C LYS A 780 -18.85 23.44 23.34
N ALA A 781 -17.70 23.03 23.88
CA ALA A 781 -17.19 21.68 23.67
C ALA A 781 -18.10 20.65 24.33
N VAL A 782 -18.44 19.58 23.60
CA VAL A 782 -19.25 18.47 24.11
C VAL A 782 -18.51 17.15 23.99
N GLU A 783 -18.85 16.19 24.83
CA GLU A 783 -18.27 14.87 24.83
C GLU A 783 -18.74 14.08 23.62
N LYS A 784 -17.78 13.61 22.81
CA LYS A 784 -18.01 12.71 21.68
C LYS A 784 -18.14 11.26 22.19
N GLN A 785 -18.93 10.45 21.50
CA GLN A 785 -19.18 9.05 21.83
C GLN A 785 -19.12 8.18 20.58
N ILE A 786 -18.85 6.89 20.77
CA ILE A 786 -19.05 5.89 19.72
C ILE A 786 -20.54 5.54 19.70
N VAL A 787 -21.18 5.72 18.57
CA VAL A 787 -22.56 5.27 18.31
C VAL A 787 -22.58 4.21 17.21
N ASN A 788 -23.64 3.40 17.17
CA ASN A 788 -23.79 2.34 16.19
C ASN A 788 -22.53 1.44 16.08
N LYS A 789 -21.86 1.22 17.24
CA LYS A 789 -20.61 0.41 17.39
C LYS A 789 -19.36 0.97 16.68
N SER A 790 -19.48 2.01 15.84
CA SER A 790 -18.35 2.41 14.98
C SER A 790 -18.26 3.89 14.63
N PHE A 791 -19.32 4.65 14.82
CA PHE A 791 -19.43 5.99 14.27
C PHE A 791 -19.38 7.08 15.35
N LEU A 792 -19.04 8.29 14.92
CA LEU A 792 -19.05 9.48 15.76
C LEU A 792 -20.49 9.90 16.03
N GLY A 793 -20.82 10.12 17.32
CA GLY A 793 -22.06 10.74 17.77
C GLY A 793 -21.88 11.45 19.11
N PHE A 794 -22.90 12.14 19.57
CA PHE A 794 -22.94 12.82 20.85
C PHE A 794 -24.39 13.13 21.27
N LYS A 795 -24.62 13.34 22.58
CA LYS A 795 -25.93 13.74 23.12
C LYS A 795 -26.27 15.15 22.69
N LEU A 796 -27.53 15.38 22.37
CA LEU A 796 -28.06 16.68 21.94
C LEU A 796 -29.43 16.93 22.54
N SER A 797 -29.60 18.11 23.10
CA SER A 797 -30.89 18.55 23.67
C SER A 797 -31.92 18.91 22.57
N LYS A 798 -33.18 19.05 22.96
CA LYS A 798 -34.23 19.60 22.10
C LYS A 798 -33.91 21.06 21.75
N GLY A 799 -34.19 21.47 20.51
CA GLY A 799 -34.05 22.82 20.01
C GLY A 799 -33.12 22.97 18.79
N ASN A 800 -32.91 24.21 18.38
CA ASN A 800 -31.99 24.55 17.29
C ASN A 800 -30.55 24.64 17.80
N HIS A 801 -29.64 23.97 17.16
CA HIS A 801 -28.22 23.94 17.51
C HIS A 801 -27.31 24.21 16.34
N ASN A 802 -26.25 24.98 16.61
CA ASN A 802 -25.10 25.11 15.70
C ASN A 802 -24.07 24.04 16.04
N ILE A 803 -23.77 23.17 15.09
CA ILE A 803 -22.81 22.07 15.27
C ILE A 803 -21.53 22.39 14.51
N LYS A 804 -20.39 22.21 15.20
CA LYS A 804 -19.06 22.26 14.60
C LYS A 804 -18.27 21.02 15.01
N ILE A 805 -17.85 20.24 14.03
CA ILE A 805 -17.00 19.07 14.19
C ILE A 805 -15.64 19.39 13.56
N VAL A 806 -14.57 19.29 14.33
CA VAL A 806 -13.20 19.55 13.87
C VAL A 806 -12.40 18.29 14.07
N TYR A 807 -11.64 17.90 13.05
CA TYR A 807 -10.70 16.79 13.14
C TYR A 807 -9.26 17.29 13.18
N LYS A 808 -8.46 16.75 14.09
CA LYS A 808 -7.00 16.92 14.13
C LYS A 808 -6.37 15.57 14.36
N SER A 809 -5.48 15.17 13.46
CA SER A 809 -4.77 13.90 13.58
C SER A 809 -3.99 13.86 14.90
N PRO A 810 -4.16 12.80 15.72
CA PRO A 810 -3.38 12.65 16.95
C PRO A 810 -1.87 12.72 16.67
N LEU A 811 -1.13 13.38 17.56
CA LEU A 811 0.30 13.64 17.49
C LEU A 811 0.76 14.53 16.31
N GLN A 812 -0.14 15.13 15.52
CA GLN A 812 0.22 16.02 14.40
C GLN A 812 0.82 17.33 14.90
N LYS A 813 0.26 17.92 15.96
CA LYS A 813 0.77 19.18 16.55
C LYS A 813 2.18 19.00 17.11
N GLU A 814 2.41 17.94 17.85
CA GLU A 814 3.70 17.56 18.43
C GLU A 814 4.71 17.28 17.29
N GLY A 815 4.27 16.58 16.25
CA GLY A 815 5.07 16.35 15.05
C GLY A 815 5.51 17.62 14.35
N LEU A 816 4.61 18.62 14.19
CA LEU A 816 4.94 19.92 13.59
C LEU A 816 5.97 20.69 14.42
N ILE A 817 5.81 20.74 15.75
CA ILE A 817 6.75 21.41 16.66
C ILE A 817 8.14 20.78 16.56
N LEU A 818 8.21 19.44 16.67
CA LEU A 818 9.49 18.72 16.58
C LEU A 818 10.14 18.90 15.21
N SER A 819 9.37 18.85 14.12
CA SER A 819 9.91 19.06 12.79
C SER A 819 10.50 20.47 12.62
N PHE A 820 9.84 21.49 13.16
CA PHE A 820 10.38 22.84 13.15
C PHE A 820 11.73 22.92 13.89
N LEU A 821 11.82 22.35 15.11
CA LEU A 821 13.05 22.29 15.89
C LEU A 821 14.17 21.51 15.14
N GLY A 822 13.80 20.41 14.50
CA GLY A 822 14.72 19.61 13.68
C GLY A 822 15.29 20.39 12.49
N LEU A 823 14.43 21.12 11.78
CA LEU A 823 14.84 21.95 10.64
C LEU A 823 15.74 23.12 11.08
N VAL A 824 15.45 23.77 12.22
CA VAL A 824 16.32 24.80 12.81
C VAL A 824 17.70 24.20 13.16
N SER A 825 17.72 22.99 13.77
CA SER A 825 18.96 22.27 14.09
C SER A 825 19.76 21.91 12.83
N PHE A 826 19.08 21.50 11.75
CA PHE A 826 19.70 21.21 10.45
C PHE A 826 20.34 22.47 9.82
N VAL A 827 19.63 23.58 9.82
CA VAL A 827 20.14 24.86 9.30
C VAL A 827 21.36 25.30 10.12
N SER A 828 21.29 25.23 11.46
CA SER A 828 22.39 25.56 12.36
C SER A 828 23.62 24.70 12.08
N LEU A 829 23.45 23.38 11.94
CA LEU A 829 24.53 22.44 11.56
C LEU A 829 25.17 22.86 10.23
N SER A 830 24.35 23.13 9.22
CA SER A 830 24.81 23.52 7.88
C SER A 830 25.62 24.84 7.87
N ILE A 831 25.23 25.82 8.71
CA ILE A 831 25.95 27.10 8.86
C ILE A 831 27.31 26.87 9.54
N ILE A 832 27.32 26.06 10.63
CA ILE A 832 28.57 25.73 11.35
C ILE A 832 29.56 25.05 10.39
N GLU A 833 29.12 24.13 9.56
CA GLU A 833 29.97 23.43 8.60
C GLU A 833 30.48 24.29 7.44
N ARG A 834 29.79 25.38 7.09
CA ARG A 834 30.25 26.35 6.09
C ARG A 834 31.35 27.28 6.64
N ARG A 835 31.33 27.53 7.95
CA ARG A 835 32.32 28.38 8.63
C ARG A 835 33.63 27.64 8.92
N LYS A 836 33.60 26.29 8.99
CA LYS A 836 34.78 25.43 9.06
C LYS A 836 35.28 25.06 7.65
#